data_bba8c5ef858439b228a2effae67f1b4d
#
_entry.id   bba8c5ef858439b228a2effae67f1b4d
#
_cell.length_a   1.000
_cell.length_b   1.000
_cell.length_c   1.000
_cell.angle_alpha   90.00
_cell.angle_beta   90.00
_cell.angle_gamma   90.00
#
_symmetry.space_group_name_H-M   'P 1'
#
loop_
_entity.id
_entity.type
_entity.pdbx_description
1 polymer ?
#
loop_
_entity_poly.entity_id
_entity_poly.type
_entity_poly.pdbx_seq_one_letter_code
_entity_poly.pdbx_strand_id
1 'polypeptide(L)'
;MYPVSEAFLQAVQGNTRKYYWTGKITTAGGVVYPFDQEDIVKGSGYITAQCCGNSEIELGAVYAAEMGISLFLDIDRYTLEDAEVELSYHLRLASGAYETVPMGIFEVSEANRTVHVLELKAYDRMLRFDRTFNGFETIGTAYGMMALCSTACGVELAQTQAEIEALPNGSELLSIYPENDLETYRDVLYFTAQVLGGFFCINRAGKLEFRQYGETPVMEILQKHRFSSSFSDFVTRYTAVSSTNLRTQTAEYYALETDDGLTMNLGVNPLLQFGLEETRAELCGNILTALSAVNYVPFDSDTIGNPALDLGDVLTFSGGQADAQQITCVTSFTVKIGGRQSLKCVGKNPRLSQAKSKNDKNISGLLNQIEAGKIGIHTFTNASEYSIGETDVRIISIEFASKEENHAQFFGQVVVDVAADPAARSANASGTIVIPFPSAGSGAAEGNAGMENGPSGTELEAGDAEDGAAGEETTDISVDVSLPVTWTEDGKAVCYVTFELNNAEILLHHPVETWQSGKHILSLYYPIENIVPNITNTFSVYLRMEDGSGSVGIGDCIASISGQAMAAAAAWDGRIDIEESTALFGIRSGLKAKGISDTIATETMELVQRSYTDILAAKPGIGAFCRPVTLPGSDGTE
;
A
#
# COMPACT_ATOMS: atom_id res chain seq x y z
N MET A 1 -25.15 1.86 -18.66
CA MET A 1 -26.53 1.51 -19.13
C MET A 1 -26.48 0.14 -19.80
N TYR A 2 -27.43 -0.73 -19.49
CA TYR A 2 -27.56 -2.02 -20.16
C TYR A 2 -27.68 -1.82 -21.69
N PRO A 3 -26.96 -2.60 -22.51
CA PRO A 3 -26.96 -2.44 -23.96
C PRO A 3 -28.33 -2.78 -24.54
N VAL A 4 -28.96 -1.80 -25.14
CA VAL A 4 -30.27 -1.90 -25.83
C VAL A 4 -30.20 -1.24 -27.19
N SER A 5 -31.13 -1.58 -28.08
CA SER A 5 -31.22 -0.97 -29.40
C SER A 5 -31.63 0.49 -29.35
N GLU A 6 -31.26 1.27 -30.37
CA GLU A 6 -31.79 2.64 -30.53
C GLU A 6 -33.31 2.69 -30.63
N ALA A 7 -33.89 1.67 -31.23
CA ALA A 7 -35.36 1.52 -31.29
C ALA A 7 -35.99 1.35 -29.89
N PHE A 8 -35.29 0.70 -28.98
CA PHE A 8 -35.70 0.61 -27.58
C PHE A 8 -35.66 1.98 -26.90
N LEU A 9 -34.55 2.73 -27.06
CA LEU A 9 -34.40 4.06 -26.48
C LEU A 9 -35.47 5.03 -26.98
N GLN A 10 -35.84 4.96 -28.26
CA GLN A 10 -36.95 5.75 -28.82
C GLN A 10 -38.31 5.30 -28.24
N ALA A 11 -38.56 4.01 -28.15
CA ALA A 11 -39.80 3.46 -27.63
C ALA A 11 -39.99 3.77 -26.13
N VAL A 12 -38.90 3.69 -25.33
CA VAL A 12 -38.97 3.97 -23.88
C VAL A 12 -39.22 5.45 -23.59
N GLN A 13 -38.88 6.35 -24.52
CA GLN A 13 -39.14 7.79 -24.43
C GLN A 13 -40.52 8.19 -25.02
N GLY A 14 -41.24 7.21 -25.58
CA GLY A 14 -42.56 7.46 -26.16
C GLY A 14 -43.61 7.83 -25.10
N ASN A 15 -44.62 8.64 -25.52
CA ASN A 15 -45.71 9.02 -24.62
C ASN A 15 -46.61 7.85 -24.24
N THR A 16 -46.67 6.82 -25.07
CA THR A 16 -47.42 5.58 -24.84
C THR A 16 -46.47 4.39 -25.02
N ARG A 17 -46.38 3.55 -23.98
CA ARG A 17 -45.52 2.35 -23.99
C ARG A 17 -46.39 1.12 -23.79
N LYS A 18 -46.15 0.07 -24.61
CA LYS A 18 -46.72 -1.26 -24.39
C LYS A 18 -45.58 -2.13 -23.88
N TYR A 19 -45.73 -2.62 -22.68
CA TYR A 19 -44.73 -3.47 -22.03
C TYR A 19 -45.40 -4.50 -21.14
N TYR A 20 -44.68 -5.53 -20.82
CA TYR A 20 -45.08 -6.53 -19.82
C TYR A 20 -43.84 -7.04 -19.08
N TRP A 21 -44.09 -7.67 -17.95
CA TRP A 21 -43.09 -8.27 -17.10
C TRP A 21 -43.25 -9.78 -17.10
N THR A 22 -42.11 -10.52 -17.07
CA THR A 22 -42.04 -11.95 -16.81
C THR A 22 -40.98 -12.24 -15.79
N GLY A 23 -41.07 -13.39 -15.16
CA GLY A 23 -40.03 -13.88 -14.29
C GLY A 23 -40.14 -15.37 -14.10
N LYS A 24 -39.19 -15.91 -13.37
CA LYS A 24 -39.22 -17.27 -12.91
C LYS A 24 -38.57 -17.37 -11.52
N ILE A 25 -39.07 -18.30 -10.72
CA ILE A 25 -38.48 -18.68 -9.45
C ILE A 25 -37.85 -20.05 -9.67
N THR A 26 -36.56 -20.19 -9.39
CA THR A 26 -35.84 -21.48 -9.47
C THR A 26 -35.44 -21.86 -8.05
N THR A 27 -36.01 -22.97 -7.55
CA THR A 27 -35.67 -23.48 -6.21
C THR A 27 -34.27 -24.07 -6.17
N ALA A 28 -33.68 -24.21 -4.99
CA ALA A 28 -32.40 -24.90 -4.81
C ALA A 28 -32.39 -26.32 -5.38
N GLY A 29 -33.54 -27.00 -5.41
CA GLY A 29 -33.73 -28.31 -6.03
C GLY A 29 -33.89 -28.28 -7.55
N GLY A 30 -33.80 -27.10 -8.20
CA GLY A 30 -33.91 -26.95 -9.65
C GLY A 30 -35.33 -26.92 -10.20
N VAL A 31 -36.36 -26.84 -9.36
CA VAL A 31 -37.75 -26.69 -9.82
C VAL A 31 -37.99 -25.26 -10.25
N VAL A 32 -38.56 -25.06 -11.45
CA VAL A 32 -38.79 -23.73 -12.03
C VAL A 32 -40.28 -23.41 -12.02
N TYR A 33 -40.63 -22.25 -11.44
CA TYR A 33 -41.97 -21.69 -11.44
C TYR A 33 -41.94 -20.41 -12.26
N PRO A 34 -42.39 -20.43 -13.53
CA PRO A 34 -42.51 -19.20 -14.33
C PRO A 34 -43.73 -18.40 -13.86
N PHE A 35 -43.63 -17.08 -13.98
CA PHE A 35 -44.74 -16.15 -13.73
C PHE A 35 -44.70 -15.00 -14.73
N ASP A 36 -45.85 -14.41 -14.94
CA ASP A 36 -46.01 -13.25 -15.80
C ASP A 36 -46.69 -12.06 -15.09
N GLN A 37 -47.00 -11.04 -15.84
CA GLN A 37 -47.59 -9.81 -15.28
C GLN A 37 -48.96 -10.03 -14.62
N GLU A 38 -49.71 -11.07 -14.99
CA GLU A 38 -51.03 -11.40 -14.42
C GLU A 38 -50.89 -12.03 -13.05
N ASP A 39 -49.80 -12.73 -12.81
CA ASP A 39 -49.46 -13.32 -11.52
C ASP A 39 -48.93 -12.27 -10.51
N ILE A 40 -48.45 -11.10 -10.96
CA ILE A 40 -47.91 -10.07 -10.09
C ILE A 40 -49.01 -9.22 -9.47
N VAL A 41 -49.03 -9.14 -8.14
CA VAL A 41 -49.95 -8.25 -7.42
C VAL A 41 -49.64 -6.81 -7.81
N LYS A 42 -50.66 -6.11 -8.32
CA LYS A 42 -50.47 -4.76 -8.86
C LYS A 42 -49.87 -3.80 -7.84
N GLY A 43 -48.73 -3.20 -8.19
CA GLY A 43 -48.04 -2.20 -7.37
C GLY A 43 -47.17 -2.77 -6.25
N SER A 44 -47.03 -4.09 -6.16
CA SER A 44 -46.19 -4.73 -5.13
C SER A 44 -44.70 -4.85 -5.51
N GLY A 45 -44.40 -4.89 -6.81
CA GLY A 45 -43.02 -5.19 -7.26
C GLY A 45 -42.12 -3.97 -7.31
N TYR A 46 -40.91 -4.11 -6.80
CA TYR A 46 -39.87 -3.08 -6.89
C TYR A 46 -38.47 -3.70 -6.91
N ILE A 47 -37.53 -2.96 -7.49
CA ILE A 47 -36.10 -3.22 -7.42
C ILE A 47 -35.45 -1.91 -6.99
N THR A 48 -34.63 -1.97 -5.92
CA THR A 48 -33.87 -0.82 -5.43
C THR A 48 -32.37 -1.18 -5.42
N ALA A 49 -31.55 -0.30 -5.96
CA ALA A 49 -30.10 -0.44 -5.95
C ALA A 49 -29.43 0.91 -5.66
N GLN A 50 -28.24 0.87 -5.07
CA GLN A 50 -27.44 2.06 -4.77
C GLN A 50 -25.96 1.73 -4.82
N CYS A 51 -25.14 2.74 -5.17
CA CYS A 51 -23.68 2.66 -5.11
C CYS A 51 -23.06 3.71 -4.18
N CYS A 52 -23.87 4.42 -3.43
CA CYS A 52 -23.45 5.38 -2.40
C CYS A 52 -24.41 5.33 -1.23
N GLY A 53 -23.99 5.82 -0.08
CA GLY A 53 -24.88 6.13 1.02
C GLY A 53 -25.83 7.28 0.70
N ASN A 54 -26.49 7.81 1.72
CA ASN A 54 -27.57 8.78 1.51
C ASN A 54 -27.12 10.24 1.32
N SER A 55 -25.86 10.58 1.56
CA SER A 55 -25.41 11.97 1.70
C SER A 55 -24.27 12.38 0.78
N GLU A 56 -23.43 11.46 0.34
CA GLU A 56 -22.24 11.78 -0.46
C GLU A 56 -21.84 10.64 -1.39
N ILE A 57 -21.05 10.97 -2.41
CA ILE A 57 -20.41 10.00 -3.29
C ILE A 57 -19.38 9.21 -2.47
N GLU A 58 -19.35 7.91 -2.64
CA GLU A 58 -18.44 7.00 -1.95
C GLU A 58 -17.58 6.25 -2.96
N LEU A 59 -16.32 6.01 -2.58
CA LEU A 59 -15.46 5.00 -3.21
C LEU A 59 -15.46 3.74 -2.36
N GLY A 60 -15.47 2.59 -3.00
CA GLY A 60 -15.47 1.31 -2.31
C GLY A 60 -16.85 0.73 -2.06
N ALA A 61 -17.94 1.39 -2.46
CA ALA A 61 -19.29 0.90 -2.21
C ALA A 61 -19.53 -0.52 -2.73
N VAL A 62 -20.19 -1.35 -1.91
CA VAL A 62 -20.50 -2.77 -2.16
C VAL A 62 -21.92 -3.10 -1.67
N TYR A 63 -22.89 -2.28 -2.03
CA TYR A 63 -24.28 -2.45 -1.62
C TYR A 63 -24.96 -3.57 -2.39
N ALA A 64 -25.77 -4.37 -1.70
CA ALA A 64 -26.65 -5.33 -2.33
C ALA A 64 -27.90 -4.63 -2.88
N ALA A 65 -28.34 -5.03 -4.07
CA ALA A 65 -29.63 -4.61 -4.58
C ALA A 65 -30.74 -5.47 -3.96
N GLU A 66 -31.86 -4.81 -3.66
CA GLU A 66 -33.05 -5.43 -3.06
C GLU A 66 -34.17 -5.53 -4.08
N MET A 67 -34.87 -6.65 -4.09
CA MET A 67 -36.10 -6.85 -4.85
C MET A 67 -37.22 -7.33 -3.93
N GLY A 68 -38.40 -6.69 -4.03
CA GLY A 68 -39.61 -7.16 -3.38
C GLY A 68 -40.71 -7.40 -4.43
N ILE A 69 -41.45 -8.49 -4.29
CA ILE A 69 -42.58 -8.82 -5.19
C ILE A 69 -43.60 -9.69 -4.47
N SER A 70 -44.86 -9.43 -4.77
CA SER A 70 -45.99 -10.28 -4.31
C SER A 70 -46.64 -10.95 -5.50
N LEU A 71 -46.82 -12.28 -5.41
CA LEU A 71 -47.30 -13.13 -6.51
C LEU A 71 -48.55 -13.92 -6.12
N PHE A 72 -49.46 -14.14 -7.09
CA PHE A 72 -50.56 -15.04 -6.96
C PHE A 72 -50.19 -16.47 -7.36
N LEU A 73 -49.14 -17.01 -6.73
CA LEU A 73 -48.64 -18.35 -6.99
C LEU A 73 -48.83 -19.26 -5.76
N ASP A 74 -49.23 -20.49 -6.04
CA ASP A 74 -49.38 -21.53 -5.00
C ASP A 74 -48.12 -22.34 -4.88
N ILE A 75 -47.08 -21.77 -4.25
CA ILE A 75 -45.81 -22.43 -3.99
C ILE A 75 -45.65 -22.57 -2.47
N ASP A 76 -45.19 -23.71 -2.02
CA ASP A 76 -44.81 -23.89 -0.62
C ASP A 76 -43.59 -23.03 -0.28
N ARG A 77 -43.79 -22.07 0.63
CA ARG A 77 -42.73 -21.12 1.04
C ARG A 77 -41.47 -21.80 1.58
N TYR A 78 -41.59 -22.97 2.16
CA TYR A 78 -40.47 -23.72 2.71
C TYR A 78 -39.55 -24.31 1.61
N THR A 79 -40.02 -24.38 0.36
CA THR A 79 -39.21 -24.80 -0.79
C THR A 79 -38.43 -23.64 -1.42
N LEU A 80 -38.62 -22.42 -0.91
CA LEU A 80 -38.02 -21.19 -1.44
C LEU A 80 -36.76 -20.74 -0.69
N GLU A 81 -36.29 -21.52 0.28
CA GLU A 81 -34.98 -21.33 0.86
C GLU A 81 -33.92 -21.48 -0.24
N ASP A 82 -32.98 -20.52 -0.36
CA ASP A 82 -31.97 -20.45 -1.41
C ASP A 82 -32.52 -20.45 -2.87
N ALA A 83 -33.77 -20.09 -3.05
CA ALA A 83 -34.34 -19.97 -4.39
C ALA A 83 -33.90 -18.67 -5.07
N GLU A 84 -33.72 -18.73 -6.40
CA GLU A 84 -33.38 -17.56 -7.22
C GLU A 84 -34.62 -17.03 -7.95
N VAL A 85 -34.78 -15.72 -7.98
CA VAL A 85 -35.82 -15.02 -8.75
C VAL A 85 -35.18 -14.22 -9.86
N GLU A 86 -35.54 -14.52 -11.09
CA GLU A 86 -35.15 -13.75 -12.27
C GLU A 86 -36.35 -12.91 -12.76
N LEU A 87 -36.11 -11.64 -13.07
CA LEU A 87 -37.09 -10.73 -13.63
C LEU A 87 -36.65 -10.20 -14.99
N SER A 88 -37.61 -10.02 -15.90
CA SER A 88 -37.40 -9.46 -17.24
C SER A 88 -38.46 -8.46 -17.59
N TYR A 89 -38.04 -7.37 -18.20
CA TYR A 89 -38.94 -6.34 -18.76
C TYR A 89 -38.95 -6.45 -20.28
N HIS A 90 -40.10 -6.43 -20.89
CA HIS A 90 -40.30 -6.55 -22.34
C HIS A 90 -41.00 -5.29 -22.87
N LEU A 91 -40.33 -4.53 -23.76
CA LEU A 91 -40.85 -3.32 -24.37
C LEU A 91 -41.18 -3.57 -25.85
N ARG A 92 -42.39 -3.20 -26.25
CA ARG A 92 -42.78 -3.28 -27.66
C ARG A 92 -42.16 -2.14 -28.45
N LEU A 93 -41.42 -2.49 -29.48
CA LEU A 93 -40.82 -1.55 -30.43
C LEU A 93 -41.85 -1.06 -31.48
N ALA A 94 -41.50 -0.02 -32.22
CA ALA A 94 -42.30 0.47 -33.32
C ALA A 94 -42.52 -0.57 -34.44
N SER A 95 -41.60 -1.51 -34.59
CA SER A 95 -41.74 -2.66 -35.50
C SER A 95 -42.80 -3.67 -35.09
N GLY A 96 -43.30 -3.59 -33.86
CA GLY A 96 -44.23 -4.54 -33.27
C GLY A 96 -43.52 -5.70 -32.52
N ALA A 97 -42.21 -5.87 -32.68
CA ALA A 97 -41.40 -6.83 -31.92
C ALA A 97 -41.22 -6.35 -30.48
N TYR A 98 -40.88 -7.28 -29.57
CA TYR A 98 -40.50 -6.96 -28.19
C TYR A 98 -39.00 -7.10 -28.01
N GLU A 99 -38.42 -6.13 -27.35
CA GLU A 99 -37.01 -6.21 -26.86
C GLU A 99 -37.04 -6.41 -25.34
N THR A 100 -36.17 -7.31 -24.88
CA THR A 100 -36.15 -7.75 -23.48
C THR A 100 -34.95 -7.15 -22.76
N VAL A 101 -35.18 -6.61 -21.57
CA VAL A 101 -34.16 -6.16 -20.65
C VAL A 101 -34.21 -7.04 -19.39
N PRO A 102 -33.20 -7.85 -19.10
CA PRO A 102 -33.14 -8.57 -17.83
C PRO A 102 -32.96 -7.56 -16.70
N MET A 103 -33.62 -7.82 -15.56
CA MET A 103 -33.66 -6.89 -14.44
C MET A 103 -32.76 -7.35 -13.26
N GLY A 104 -32.18 -8.52 -13.35
CA GLY A 104 -31.30 -9.10 -12.36
C GLY A 104 -31.71 -10.50 -11.91
N ILE A 105 -30.82 -11.10 -11.13
CA ILE A 105 -31.01 -12.39 -10.45
C ILE A 105 -30.89 -12.11 -8.96
N PHE A 106 -31.94 -12.49 -8.20
CA PHE A 106 -32.05 -12.21 -6.78
C PHE A 106 -32.29 -13.49 -5.99
N GLU A 107 -31.63 -13.65 -4.85
CA GLU A 107 -31.78 -14.77 -3.94
C GLU A 107 -32.82 -14.47 -2.89
N VAL A 108 -33.76 -15.39 -2.69
CA VAL A 108 -34.87 -15.20 -1.75
C VAL A 108 -34.33 -15.21 -0.33
N SER A 109 -34.53 -14.10 0.38
CA SER A 109 -34.20 -13.96 1.80
C SER A 109 -35.41 -14.19 2.69
N GLU A 110 -36.59 -13.71 2.24
CA GLU A 110 -37.83 -13.87 2.98
C GLU A 110 -38.96 -14.29 2.06
N ALA A 111 -39.72 -15.30 2.48
CA ALA A 111 -40.95 -15.76 1.79
C ALA A 111 -42.08 -15.83 2.78
N ASN A 112 -43.02 -14.86 2.69
CA ASN A 112 -44.21 -14.80 3.50
C ASN A 112 -45.44 -15.18 2.66
N ARG A 113 -46.37 -15.92 3.22
CA ARG A 113 -47.58 -16.31 2.55
C ARG A 113 -48.81 -15.88 3.34
N THR A 114 -49.68 -15.13 2.68
CA THR A 114 -51.06 -14.95 3.06
C THR A 114 -51.92 -15.96 2.30
N VAL A 115 -53.24 -15.97 2.51
CA VAL A 115 -54.11 -17.01 1.96
C VAL A 115 -53.95 -17.20 0.44
N HIS A 116 -53.75 -16.14 -0.34
CA HIS A 116 -53.68 -16.18 -1.80
C HIS A 116 -52.45 -15.51 -2.39
N VAL A 117 -51.57 -14.94 -1.56
CA VAL A 117 -50.43 -14.14 -2.02
C VAL A 117 -49.14 -14.67 -1.40
N LEU A 118 -48.15 -14.91 -2.22
CA LEU A 118 -46.78 -15.19 -1.85
C LEU A 118 -46.01 -13.87 -1.93
N GLU A 119 -45.48 -13.39 -0.81
CA GLU A 119 -44.65 -12.17 -0.71
C GLU A 119 -43.21 -12.56 -0.59
N LEU A 120 -42.41 -12.10 -1.55
CA LEU A 120 -40.95 -12.39 -1.61
C LEU A 120 -40.18 -11.11 -1.39
N LYS A 121 -39.14 -11.22 -0.59
CA LYS A 121 -38.04 -10.28 -0.48
C LYS A 121 -36.74 -10.99 -0.82
N ALA A 122 -35.98 -10.44 -1.74
CA ALA A 122 -34.78 -11.08 -2.25
C ALA A 122 -33.68 -10.02 -2.46
N TYR A 123 -32.45 -10.46 -2.41
CA TYR A 123 -31.27 -9.62 -2.63
C TYR A 123 -30.43 -10.21 -3.75
N ASP A 124 -29.61 -9.37 -4.37
CA ASP A 124 -28.63 -9.87 -5.33
C ASP A 124 -27.51 -10.66 -4.63
N ARG A 125 -26.63 -11.27 -5.43
CA ARG A 125 -25.55 -12.12 -4.92
C ARG A 125 -24.47 -11.38 -4.14
N MET A 126 -24.56 -10.07 -3.90
CA MET A 126 -23.61 -9.32 -3.08
C MET A 126 -23.60 -9.82 -1.63
N LEU A 127 -24.74 -10.31 -1.11
CA LEU A 127 -24.80 -10.87 0.25
C LEU A 127 -23.92 -12.12 0.43
N ARG A 128 -23.59 -12.84 -0.65
CA ARG A 128 -22.68 -13.98 -0.56
C ARG A 128 -21.28 -13.61 -0.07
N PHE A 129 -20.88 -12.35 -0.25
CA PHE A 129 -19.58 -11.84 0.19
C PHE A 129 -19.52 -11.51 1.69
N ASP A 130 -20.61 -11.60 2.45
CA ASP A 130 -20.65 -11.45 3.91
C ASP A 130 -20.03 -12.65 4.67
N ARG A 131 -19.41 -13.59 3.95
CA ARG A 131 -18.68 -14.69 4.54
C ARG A 131 -17.39 -14.20 5.19
N THR A 132 -17.06 -14.82 6.33
CA THR A 132 -15.83 -14.52 7.08
C THR A 132 -14.59 -14.68 6.22
N PHE A 133 -13.74 -13.66 6.21
CA PHE A 133 -12.48 -13.63 5.47
C PHE A 133 -11.36 -14.26 6.30
N ASN A 134 -10.57 -15.15 5.67
CA ASN A 134 -9.45 -15.87 6.29
C ASN A 134 -8.14 -15.73 5.51
N GLY A 135 -7.98 -14.66 4.74
CA GLY A 135 -6.86 -14.52 3.80
C GLY A 135 -5.79 -13.51 4.22
N PHE A 136 -5.36 -13.51 5.48
CA PHE A 136 -4.42 -12.51 6.05
C PHE A 136 -3.02 -12.46 5.40
N GLU A 137 -2.67 -13.44 4.58
CA GLU A 137 -1.41 -13.48 3.82
C GLU A 137 -1.64 -13.28 2.31
N THR A 138 -2.75 -12.66 1.94
CA THR A 138 -3.12 -12.52 0.53
C THR A 138 -2.32 -11.38 -0.11
N ILE A 139 -1.62 -11.71 -1.19
CA ILE A 139 -0.89 -10.78 -2.05
C ILE A 139 -1.35 -11.02 -3.49
N GLY A 140 -1.58 -9.97 -4.23
CA GLY A 140 -1.98 -10.05 -5.64
C GLY A 140 -2.38 -8.70 -6.21
N THR A 141 -2.71 -8.66 -7.49
CA THR A 141 -3.30 -7.48 -8.13
C THR A 141 -4.76 -7.29 -7.69
N ALA A 142 -5.35 -6.16 -8.05
CA ALA A 142 -6.77 -5.93 -7.80
C ALA A 142 -7.65 -7.05 -8.38
N TYR A 143 -7.34 -7.55 -9.58
CA TYR A 143 -8.02 -8.71 -10.15
C TYR A 143 -7.81 -9.97 -9.30
N GLY A 144 -6.61 -10.18 -8.75
CA GLY A 144 -6.32 -11.29 -7.83
C GLY A 144 -7.21 -11.25 -6.57
N MET A 145 -7.43 -10.07 -6.00
CA MET A 145 -8.35 -9.87 -4.86
C MET A 145 -9.80 -10.17 -5.26
N MET A 146 -10.25 -9.69 -6.41
CA MET A 146 -11.57 -10.00 -6.96
C MET A 146 -11.76 -11.50 -7.20
N ALA A 147 -10.78 -12.17 -7.81
CA ALA A 147 -10.82 -13.60 -8.10
C ALA A 147 -10.84 -14.47 -6.82
N LEU A 148 -10.10 -14.04 -5.79
CA LEU A 148 -10.15 -14.66 -4.47
C LEU A 148 -11.58 -14.60 -3.89
N CYS A 149 -12.17 -13.40 -3.87
CA CYS A 149 -13.53 -13.20 -3.37
C CYS A 149 -14.55 -13.99 -4.21
N SER A 150 -14.45 -13.93 -5.54
CA SER A 150 -15.29 -14.66 -6.49
C SER A 150 -15.27 -16.16 -6.23
N THR A 151 -14.07 -16.74 -6.10
CA THR A 151 -13.90 -18.19 -5.86
C THR A 151 -14.46 -18.60 -4.50
N ALA A 152 -14.16 -17.83 -3.45
CA ALA A 152 -14.61 -18.14 -2.11
C ALA A 152 -16.13 -18.05 -1.94
N CYS A 153 -16.78 -17.12 -2.63
CA CYS A 153 -18.20 -16.85 -2.50
C CYS A 153 -19.06 -17.43 -3.62
N GLY A 154 -18.45 -18.03 -4.65
CA GLY A 154 -19.16 -18.66 -5.76
C GLY A 154 -19.92 -17.66 -6.65
N VAL A 155 -19.38 -16.45 -6.85
CA VAL A 155 -19.94 -15.41 -7.72
C VAL A 155 -18.95 -15.13 -8.83
N GLU A 156 -19.35 -15.36 -10.10
CA GLU A 156 -18.49 -15.14 -11.26
C GLU A 156 -18.15 -13.66 -11.45
N LEU A 157 -16.96 -13.38 -12.00
CA LEU A 157 -16.56 -12.03 -12.41
C LEU A 157 -17.16 -11.67 -13.77
N ALA A 158 -17.57 -10.41 -13.93
CA ALA A 158 -18.04 -9.90 -15.21
C ALA A 158 -16.89 -9.49 -16.14
N GLN A 159 -15.81 -8.94 -15.58
CA GLN A 159 -14.65 -8.44 -16.31
C GLN A 159 -13.52 -9.48 -16.31
N THR A 160 -12.72 -9.42 -17.35
CA THR A 160 -11.49 -10.19 -17.49
C THR A 160 -10.35 -9.53 -16.72
N GLN A 161 -9.28 -10.30 -16.49
CA GLN A 161 -8.06 -9.79 -15.86
C GLN A 161 -7.48 -8.58 -16.64
N ALA A 162 -7.40 -8.68 -17.97
CA ALA A 162 -6.86 -7.61 -18.81
C ALA A 162 -7.67 -6.30 -18.72
N GLU A 163 -9.00 -6.38 -18.55
CA GLU A 163 -9.85 -5.20 -18.38
C GLU A 163 -9.61 -4.51 -17.04
N ILE A 164 -9.40 -5.26 -15.97
CA ILE A 164 -9.10 -4.69 -14.64
C ILE A 164 -7.67 -4.16 -14.58
N GLU A 165 -6.69 -4.89 -15.13
CA GLU A 165 -5.28 -4.45 -15.15
C GLU A 165 -5.05 -3.20 -16.02
N ALA A 166 -5.94 -2.92 -16.97
CA ALA A 166 -5.91 -1.69 -17.76
C ALA A 166 -6.38 -0.43 -17.00
N LEU A 167 -7.01 -0.61 -15.83
CA LEU A 167 -7.43 0.50 -14.98
C LEU A 167 -6.24 1.10 -14.22
N PRO A 168 -6.29 2.38 -13.84
CA PRO A 168 -5.35 2.94 -12.89
C PRO A 168 -5.27 2.09 -11.63
N ASN A 169 -4.06 1.78 -11.16
CA ASN A 169 -3.79 0.84 -10.06
C ASN A 169 -4.20 -0.63 -10.31
N GLY A 170 -4.73 -0.98 -11.48
CA GLY A 170 -5.21 -2.33 -11.77
C GLY A 170 -4.12 -3.40 -11.82
N SER A 171 -2.91 -3.02 -12.26
CA SER A 171 -1.73 -3.88 -12.33
C SER A 171 -0.85 -3.83 -11.08
N GLU A 172 -1.14 -2.93 -10.15
CA GLU A 172 -0.34 -2.75 -8.95
C GLU A 172 -0.46 -3.95 -8.01
N LEU A 173 0.67 -4.30 -7.39
CA LEU A 173 0.71 -5.40 -6.44
C LEU A 173 0.22 -4.92 -5.07
N LEU A 174 -0.88 -5.49 -4.65
CA LEU A 174 -1.55 -5.19 -3.38
C LEU A 174 -1.30 -6.31 -2.38
N SER A 175 -1.30 -5.99 -1.09
CA SER A 175 -1.21 -6.99 -0.03
C SER A 175 -2.14 -6.59 1.12
N ILE A 176 -2.69 -7.56 1.79
CA ILE A 176 -3.50 -7.31 2.98
C ILE A 176 -2.56 -7.16 4.18
N TYR A 177 -2.64 -6.00 4.81
CA TYR A 177 -1.89 -5.71 6.03
C TYR A 177 -2.37 -6.63 7.17
N PRO A 178 -1.48 -7.32 7.92
CA PRO A 178 -1.87 -8.31 8.92
C PRO A 178 -2.74 -7.75 10.06
N GLU A 179 -2.46 -6.52 10.49
CA GLU A 179 -3.20 -5.83 11.54
C GLU A 179 -4.30 -4.97 10.90
N ASN A 180 -5.38 -5.59 10.45
CA ASN A 180 -6.47 -4.93 9.75
C ASN A 180 -7.83 -5.37 10.31
N ASP A 181 -8.87 -4.58 10.00
CA ASP A 181 -10.25 -4.80 10.42
C ASP A 181 -11.08 -5.54 9.36
N LEU A 182 -10.45 -6.39 8.52
CA LEU A 182 -11.16 -7.18 7.51
C LEU A 182 -11.88 -8.35 8.16
N GLU A 183 -13.19 -8.31 8.19
CA GLU A 183 -14.03 -9.37 8.73
C GLU A 183 -14.58 -10.28 7.63
N THR A 184 -14.92 -9.72 6.47
CA THR A 184 -15.63 -10.39 5.39
C THR A 184 -14.94 -10.22 4.03
N TYR A 185 -15.29 -11.07 3.06
CA TYR A 185 -14.89 -10.87 1.66
C TYR A 185 -15.47 -9.59 1.06
N ARG A 186 -16.60 -9.07 1.59
CA ARG A 186 -17.16 -7.79 1.21
C ARG A 186 -16.24 -6.64 1.57
N ASP A 187 -15.55 -6.70 2.70
CA ASP A 187 -14.57 -5.68 3.10
C ASP A 187 -13.37 -5.67 2.16
N VAL A 188 -12.91 -6.86 1.71
CA VAL A 188 -11.85 -6.94 0.69
C VAL A 188 -12.26 -6.26 -0.61
N LEU A 189 -13.50 -6.50 -1.06
CA LEU A 189 -14.05 -5.83 -2.25
C LEU A 189 -14.17 -4.31 -2.03
N TYR A 190 -14.63 -3.89 -0.86
CA TYR A 190 -14.74 -2.47 -0.50
C TYR A 190 -13.40 -1.75 -0.65
N PHE A 191 -12.34 -2.27 -0.05
CA PHE A 191 -11.01 -1.68 -0.13
C PHE A 191 -10.38 -1.80 -1.52
N THR A 192 -10.62 -2.91 -2.22
CA THR A 192 -10.16 -3.07 -3.62
C THR A 192 -10.83 -2.05 -4.54
N ALA A 193 -12.13 -1.79 -4.37
CA ALA A 193 -12.83 -0.80 -5.16
C ALA A 193 -12.33 0.64 -4.88
N GLN A 194 -11.94 0.95 -3.64
CA GLN A 194 -11.28 2.23 -3.32
C GLN A 194 -9.96 2.38 -4.08
N VAL A 195 -9.12 1.35 -4.10
CA VAL A 195 -7.83 1.37 -4.84
C VAL A 195 -8.04 1.58 -6.33
N LEU A 196 -9.08 0.97 -6.90
CA LEU A 196 -9.45 1.14 -8.32
C LEU A 196 -10.24 2.44 -8.60
N GLY A 197 -10.63 3.20 -7.58
CA GLY A 197 -11.35 4.46 -7.74
C GLY A 197 -12.79 4.32 -8.17
N GLY A 198 -13.53 3.33 -7.65
CA GLY A 198 -14.93 3.08 -8.04
C GLY A 198 -15.73 2.30 -7.01
N PHE A 199 -16.64 1.48 -7.48
CA PHE A 199 -17.53 0.65 -6.65
C PHE A 199 -17.80 -0.72 -7.31
N PHE A 200 -18.22 -1.70 -6.50
CA PHE A 200 -18.70 -2.98 -7.00
C PHE A 200 -20.22 -3.07 -6.96
N CYS A 201 -20.77 -3.75 -7.93
CA CYS A 201 -22.18 -4.15 -7.97
C CYS A 201 -22.32 -5.56 -8.56
N ILE A 202 -23.50 -6.16 -8.38
CA ILE A 202 -23.86 -7.36 -9.12
C ILE A 202 -24.61 -6.92 -10.38
N ASN A 203 -24.11 -7.33 -11.53
CA ASN A 203 -24.75 -7.01 -12.79
C ASN A 203 -26.01 -7.85 -13.03
N ARG A 204 -26.71 -7.56 -14.09
CA ARG A 204 -28.00 -8.21 -14.42
C ARG A 204 -27.89 -9.71 -14.71
N ALA A 205 -26.69 -10.22 -15.00
CA ALA A 205 -26.39 -11.64 -15.17
C ALA A 205 -25.99 -12.32 -13.86
N GLY A 206 -26.04 -11.63 -12.72
CA GLY A 206 -25.66 -12.15 -11.41
C GLY A 206 -24.16 -12.27 -11.19
N LYS A 207 -23.36 -11.52 -11.96
CA LYS A 207 -21.88 -11.51 -11.86
C LYS A 207 -21.39 -10.26 -11.14
N LEU A 208 -20.28 -10.39 -10.42
CA LEU A 208 -19.60 -9.26 -9.78
C LEU A 208 -18.96 -8.38 -10.86
N GLU A 209 -19.29 -7.09 -10.84
CA GLU A 209 -18.83 -6.09 -11.80
C GLU A 209 -18.27 -4.87 -11.07
N PHE A 210 -17.06 -4.44 -11.47
CA PHE A 210 -16.48 -3.19 -11.02
C PHE A 210 -16.89 -2.04 -11.95
N ARG A 211 -17.22 -0.88 -11.40
CA ARG A 211 -17.59 0.33 -12.15
C ARG A 211 -16.90 1.55 -11.58
N GLN A 212 -16.50 2.44 -12.46
CA GLN A 212 -16.03 3.79 -12.13
C GLN A 212 -17.09 4.84 -12.43
N TYR A 213 -16.99 5.97 -11.77
CA TYR A 213 -17.79 7.15 -12.11
C TYR A 213 -17.28 7.74 -13.43
N GLY A 214 -18.19 8.08 -14.33
CA GLY A 214 -17.87 8.58 -15.66
C GLY A 214 -18.26 10.05 -15.88
N GLU A 215 -17.89 10.58 -17.04
CA GLU A 215 -18.24 11.96 -17.45
C GLU A 215 -19.20 11.99 -18.65
N THR A 216 -19.35 10.87 -19.36
CA THR A 216 -20.10 10.82 -20.61
C THR A 216 -21.57 10.50 -20.37
N PRO A 217 -22.51 11.40 -20.69
CA PRO A 217 -23.94 11.13 -20.55
C PRO A 217 -24.40 10.00 -21.48
N VAL A 218 -25.12 9.04 -20.91
CA VAL A 218 -25.73 7.92 -21.67
C VAL A 218 -27.16 8.24 -22.15
N MET A 219 -27.84 9.18 -21.51
CA MET A 219 -29.18 9.55 -21.84
C MET A 219 -29.54 10.94 -21.32
N GLU A 220 -30.41 11.62 -22.05
CA GLU A 220 -31.07 12.85 -21.61
C GLU A 220 -32.50 12.55 -21.10
N ILE A 221 -32.86 13.10 -19.92
CA ILE A 221 -34.20 13.01 -19.38
C ILE A 221 -34.95 14.33 -19.61
N LEU A 222 -35.91 14.29 -20.51
CA LEU A 222 -36.71 15.45 -20.90
C LEU A 222 -37.70 15.86 -19.78
N GLN A 223 -38.03 17.14 -19.71
CA GLN A 223 -39.00 17.67 -18.73
C GLN A 223 -40.34 16.91 -18.74
N LYS A 224 -40.86 16.54 -19.92
CA LYS A 224 -42.12 15.79 -20.06
C LYS A 224 -42.08 14.38 -19.46
N HIS A 225 -40.90 13.85 -19.16
CA HIS A 225 -40.69 12.51 -18.58
C HIS A 225 -40.54 12.53 -17.07
N ARG A 226 -40.53 13.70 -16.44
CA ARG A 226 -40.37 13.89 -15.00
C ARG A 226 -41.70 14.20 -14.35
N PHE A 227 -42.08 13.46 -13.32
CA PHE A 227 -43.26 13.75 -12.50
C PHE A 227 -42.94 14.70 -11.36
N SER A 228 -41.76 14.53 -10.78
CA SER A 228 -41.16 15.41 -9.78
C SER A 228 -39.67 15.48 -10.04
N SER A 229 -39.05 16.59 -9.72
CA SER A 229 -37.58 16.69 -9.73
C SER A 229 -37.12 17.85 -8.86
N SER A 230 -36.07 17.61 -8.13
CA SER A 230 -35.30 18.63 -7.43
C SER A 230 -33.83 18.54 -7.85
N PHE A 231 -33.20 19.68 -8.01
CA PHE A 231 -31.81 19.82 -8.37
C PHE A 231 -31.13 20.72 -7.36
N SER A 232 -29.92 20.38 -6.98
CA SER A 232 -29.09 21.27 -6.17
C SER A 232 -28.54 22.43 -7.00
N ASP A 233 -28.25 23.53 -6.34
CA ASP A 233 -27.66 24.74 -6.93
C ASP A 233 -26.11 24.70 -6.91
N PHE A 234 -25.55 23.55 -6.61
CA PHE A 234 -24.11 23.31 -6.54
C PHE A 234 -23.70 22.05 -7.29
N VAL A 235 -22.45 22.01 -7.65
CA VAL A 235 -21.81 20.84 -8.25
C VAL A 235 -20.97 20.14 -7.18
N THR A 236 -21.17 18.85 -7.01
CA THR A 236 -20.32 17.99 -6.21
C THR A 236 -19.09 17.61 -7.01
N ARG A 237 -17.92 17.95 -6.52
CA ARG A 237 -16.64 17.59 -7.14
C ARG A 237 -15.60 17.32 -6.06
N TYR A 238 -14.66 16.44 -6.38
CA TYR A 238 -13.56 16.09 -5.49
C TYR A 238 -12.25 16.53 -6.11
N THR A 239 -11.41 17.19 -5.31
CA THR A 239 -10.10 17.71 -5.72
C THR A 239 -8.98 17.19 -4.86
N ALA A 240 -9.30 16.42 -3.83
CA ALA A 240 -8.32 15.80 -2.96
C ALA A 240 -8.77 14.43 -2.47
N VAL A 241 -7.78 13.61 -2.10
CA VAL A 241 -7.93 12.32 -1.43
C VAL A 241 -7.08 12.33 -0.18
N SER A 242 -7.60 11.81 0.92
CA SER A 242 -6.81 11.56 2.14
C SER A 242 -6.87 10.09 2.52
N SER A 243 -5.74 9.54 2.94
CA SER A 243 -5.60 8.16 3.41
C SER A 243 -4.81 8.14 4.70
N THR A 244 -5.26 7.39 5.69
CA THR A 244 -4.54 7.26 6.96
C THR A 244 -3.47 6.18 6.85
N ASN A 245 -2.22 6.57 7.11
CA ASN A 245 -1.09 5.65 7.18
C ASN A 245 -1.01 5.08 8.61
N LEU A 246 -1.18 3.76 8.74
CA LEU A 246 -1.13 3.09 10.05
C LEU A 246 0.24 3.14 10.71
N ARG A 247 1.31 3.19 9.93
CA ARG A 247 2.67 3.24 10.47
C ARG A 247 2.98 4.57 11.16
N THR A 248 2.55 5.67 10.55
CA THR A 248 2.78 7.02 11.06
C THR A 248 1.59 7.57 11.86
N GLN A 249 0.45 6.87 11.86
CA GLN A 249 -0.81 7.29 12.52
C GLN A 249 -1.31 8.67 12.04
N THR A 250 -0.92 9.09 10.85
CA THR A 250 -1.30 10.38 10.26
C THR A 250 -2.09 10.20 8.98
N ALA A 251 -2.98 11.14 8.68
CA ALA A 251 -3.66 11.21 7.41
C ALA A 251 -2.75 11.90 6.38
N GLU A 252 -2.39 11.17 5.34
CA GLU A 252 -1.71 11.69 4.16
C GLU A 252 -2.73 12.35 3.24
N TYR A 253 -2.37 13.45 2.61
CA TYR A 253 -3.26 14.28 1.82
C TYR A 253 -2.69 14.52 0.42
N TYR A 254 -3.46 14.18 -0.60
CA TYR A 254 -3.09 14.32 -2.01
C TYR A 254 -4.14 15.17 -2.71
N ALA A 255 -3.74 16.24 -3.37
CA ALA A 255 -4.64 17.19 -4.01
C ALA A 255 -4.22 17.52 -5.44
N LEU A 256 -5.19 17.93 -6.25
CA LEU A 256 -4.94 18.54 -7.56
C LEU A 256 -4.32 19.93 -7.39
N GLU A 257 -3.72 20.46 -8.46
CA GLU A 257 -3.15 21.83 -8.45
C GLU A 257 -4.15 22.90 -7.97
N THR A 258 -5.43 22.73 -8.31
CA THR A 258 -6.52 23.59 -7.80
C THR A 258 -7.35 22.77 -6.84
N ASP A 259 -7.14 22.99 -5.55
CA ASP A 259 -7.87 22.31 -4.47
C ASP A 259 -9.01 23.20 -3.95
N ASP A 260 -10.12 23.21 -4.66
CA ASP A 260 -11.31 24.01 -4.35
C ASP A 260 -12.60 23.16 -4.25
N GLY A 261 -12.46 21.84 -4.25
CA GLY A 261 -13.54 20.86 -4.13
C GLY A 261 -13.65 20.21 -2.76
N LEU A 262 -14.12 18.98 -2.76
CA LEU A 262 -14.22 18.12 -1.59
C LEU A 262 -12.98 17.23 -1.48
N THR A 263 -12.69 16.79 -0.27
CA THR A 263 -11.69 15.74 -0.01
C THR A 263 -12.41 14.41 0.20
N MET A 264 -12.01 13.38 -0.54
CA MET A 264 -12.44 12.01 -0.29
C MET A 264 -11.55 11.41 0.79
N ASN A 265 -12.15 11.06 1.92
CA ASN A 265 -11.42 10.39 2.99
C ASN A 265 -11.56 8.87 2.83
N LEU A 266 -10.47 8.19 2.50
CA LEU A 266 -10.40 6.74 2.39
C LEU A 266 -10.24 6.04 3.76
N GLY A 267 -9.94 6.82 4.82
CA GLY A 267 -9.63 6.27 6.13
C GLY A 267 -8.39 5.37 6.10
N VAL A 268 -8.43 4.30 6.89
CA VAL A 268 -7.43 3.24 6.89
C VAL A 268 -7.83 2.20 5.84
N ASN A 269 -7.20 2.23 4.66
CA ASN A 269 -7.37 1.17 3.68
C ASN A 269 -6.21 0.18 3.82
N PRO A 270 -6.46 -1.10 4.20
CA PRO A 270 -5.42 -2.11 4.40
C PRO A 270 -4.54 -2.34 3.18
N LEU A 271 -5.08 -2.17 1.97
CA LEU A 271 -4.36 -2.36 0.71
C LEU A 271 -3.44 -1.20 0.36
N LEU A 272 -3.53 -0.06 1.05
CA LEU A 272 -2.70 1.13 0.88
C LEU A 272 -1.65 1.30 2.00
N GLN A 273 -1.48 0.30 2.90
CA GLN A 273 -0.62 0.44 4.08
C GLN A 273 0.84 0.03 3.86
N PHE A 274 1.18 -0.47 2.70
CA PHE A 274 2.56 -0.84 2.38
C PHE A 274 3.08 -0.03 1.21
N GLY A 275 4.38 -0.09 1.08
CA GLY A 275 5.09 0.70 0.11
C GLY A 275 5.77 1.90 0.72
N LEU A 276 6.71 2.40 -0.04
CA LEU A 276 7.33 3.69 0.21
C LEU A 276 6.32 4.81 -0.06
N GLU A 277 6.64 5.99 0.38
CA GLU A 277 5.82 7.19 0.15
C GLU A 277 5.48 7.38 -1.33
N GLU A 278 6.46 7.19 -2.23
CA GLU A 278 6.27 7.35 -3.67
C GLU A 278 5.18 6.41 -4.21
N THR A 279 5.18 5.15 -3.80
CA THR A 279 4.17 4.17 -4.22
C THR A 279 2.77 4.55 -3.71
N ARG A 280 2.67 4.98 -2.45
CA ARG A 280 1.38 5.43 -1.89
C ARG A 280 0.88 6.71 -2.56
N ALA A 281 1.79 7.65 -2.84
CA ALA A 281 1.47 8.87 -3.56
C ALA A 281 0.96 8.57 -4.99
N GLU A 282 1.58 7.63 -5.69
CA GLU A 282 1.14 7.19 -7.01
C GLU A 282 -0.25 6.53 -6.95
N LEU A 283 -0.45 5.57 -6.04
CA LEU A 283 -1.74 4.92 -5.85
C LEU A 283 -2.86 5.93 -5.53
N CYS A 284 -2.63 6.83 -4.59
CA CYS A 284 -3.60 7.87 -4.22
C CYS A 284 -3.79 8.90 -5.32
N GLY A 285 -2.76 9.24 -6.09
CA GLY A 285 -2.83 10.10 -7.26
C GLY A 285 -3.69 9.50 -8.37
N ASN A 286 -3.57 8.20 -8.61
CA ASN A 286 -4.40 7.47 -9.57
C ASN A 286 -5.86 7.37 -9.10
N ILE A 287 -6.12 7.16 -7.80
CA ILE A 287 -7.46 7.22 -7.21
C ILE A 287 -8.06 8.62 -7.41
N LEU A 288 -7.29 9.67 -7.12
CA LEU A 288 -7.72 11.06 -7.29
C LEU A 288 -8.05 11.36 -8.76
N THR A 289 -7.26 10.84 -9.70
CA THR A 289 -7.52 11.00 -11.15
C THR A 289 -8.84 10.34 -11.54
N ALA A 290 -9.13 9.12 -11.09
CA ALA A 290 -10.42 8.46 -11.32
C ALA A 290 -11.57 9.24 -10.67
N LEU A 291 -11.38 9.74 -9.46
CA LEU A 291 -12.39 10.51 -8.72
C LEU A 291 -12.65 11.89 -9.32
N SER A 292 -11.70 12.50 -10.02
CA SER A 292 -11.85 13.81 -10.66
C SER A 292 -12.92 13.83 -11.75
N ALA A 293 -13.32 12.65 -12.27
CA ALA A 293 -14.49 12.49 -13.15
C ALA A 293 -15.82 12.87 -12.47
N VAL A 294 -15.87 12.87 -11.14
CA VAL A 294 -17.06 13.26 -10.39
C VAL A 294 -17.24 14.78 -10.42
N ASN A 295 -18.14 15.20 -11.28
CA ASN A 295 -18.51 16.61 -11.44
C ASN A 295 -20.03 16.69 -11.64
N TYR A 296 -20.80 16.30 -10.62
CA TYR A 296 -22.23 16.06 -10.73
C TYR A 296 -23.08 17.05 -9.96
N VAL A 297 -24.21 17.42 -10.54
CA VAL A 297 -25.29 18.12 -9.83
C VAL A 297 -26.11 17.07 -9.08
N PRO A 298 -26.18 17.10 -7.75
CA PRO A 298 -27.10 16.25 -7.02
C PRO A 298 -28.55 16.47 -7.41
N PHE A 299 -29.28 15.38 -7.58
CA PHE A 299 -30.69 15.43 -7.96
C PHE A 299 -31.51 14.31 -7.32
N ASP A 300 -32.81 14.50 -7.30
CA ASP A 300 -33.84 13.51 -6.96
C ASP A 300 -35.02 13.69 -7.91
N SER A 301 -35.39 12.63 -8.61
CA SER A 301 -36.45 12.73 -9.62
C SER A 301 -37.25 11.43 -9.79
N ASP A 302 -38.57 11.56 -9.78
CA ASP A 302 -39.47 10.52 -10.24
C ASP A 302 -39.70 10.66 -11.75
N THR A 303 -39.44 9.62 -12.50
CA THR A 303 -39.50 9.62 -13.95
C THR A 303 -40.46 8.55 -14.49
N ILE A 304 -40.76 8.63 -15.79
CA ILE A 304 -41.48 7.54 -16.48
C ILE A 304 -40.72 6.23 -16.51
N GLY A 305 -39.39 6.27 -16.19
CA GLY A 305 -38.50 5.15 -16.11
C GLY A 305 -37.89 4.70 -17.44
N ASN A 306 -36.61 4.32 -17.36
CA ASN A 306 -35.92 3.52 -18.37
C ASN A 306 -35.29 2.32 -17.66
N PRO A 307 -35.82 1.11 -17.85
CA PRO A 307 -35.31 -0.09 -17.19
C PRO A 307 -33.87 -0.47 -17.58
N ALA A 308 -33.32 0.12 -18.66
CA ALA A 308 -31.95 -0.11 -19.08
C ALA A 308 -30.90 0.70 -18.30
N LEU A 309 -31.31 1.68 -17.45
CA LEU A 309 -30.39 2.46 -16.63
C LEU A 309 -29.79 1.60 -15.51
N ASP A 310 -28.52 1.82 -15.27
CA ASP A 310 -27.72 1.16 -14.24
C ASP A 310 -27.09 2.18 -13.28
N LEU A 311 -26.55 1.69 -12.16
CA LEU A 311 -25.76 2.52 -11.24
C LEU A 311 -24.50 3.05 -11.93
N GLY A 312 -24.15 4.29 -11.65
CA GLY A 312 -23.01 4.97 -12.27
C GLY A 312 -23.30 5.59 -13.63
N ASP A 313 -24.49 5.39 -14.21
CA ASP A 313 -24.86 6.02 -15.47
C ASP A 313 -24.96 7.54 -15.33
N VAL A 314 -24.28 8.24 -16.23
CA VAL A 314 -24.31 9.71 -16.30
C VAL A 314 -25.49 10.17 -17.16
N LEU A 315 -26.19 11.15 -16.66
CA LEU A 315 -27.41 11.67 -17.29
C LEU A 315 -27.33 13.20 -17.50
N THR A 316 -28.06 13.68 -18.49
CA THR A 316 -28.39 15.10 -18.63
C THR A 316 -29.90 15.32 -18.47
N PHE A 317 -30.25 16.51 -18.06
CA PHE A 317 -31.65 16.94 -17.91
C PHE A 317 -31.88 18.21 -18.74
N SER A 318 -32.96 18.28 -19.46
CA SER A 318 -33.34 19.48 -20.20
C SER A 318 -34.71 20.00 -19.80
N GLY A 319 -34.87 21.32 -19.85
CA GLY A 319 -36.09 22.04 -19.57
C GLY A 319 -36.45 22.16 -18.08
N GLY A 320 -37.38 22.99 -17.76
CA GLY A 320 -37.77 23.33 -16.38
C GLY A 320 -36.66 24.16 -15.69
N GLN A 321 -36.27 23.75 -14.49
CA GLN A 321 -35.23 24.42 -13.71
C GLN A 321 -33.84 23.75 -13.89
N ALA A 322 -33.73 22.76 -14.77
CA ALA A 322 -32.47 22.06 -15.02
C ALA A 322 -31.64 22.82 -16.06
N ASP A 323 -30.34 22.94 -15.80
CA ASP A 323 -29.37 23.44 -16.76
C ASP A 323 -28.91 22.28 -17.67
N ALA A 324 -29.12 22.42 -18.97
CA ALA A 324 -28.80 21.40 -19.96
C ALA A 324 -27.29 21.12 -20.11
N GLN A 325 -26.41 22.00 -19.59
CA GLN A 325 -24.98 21.80 -19.61
C GLN A 325 -24.45 21.02 -18.39
N GLN A 326 -25.30 20.82 -17.39
CA GLN A 326 -24.90 20.10 -16.18
C GLN A 326 -25.19 18.62 -16.33
N ILE A 327 -24.21 17.84 -15.84
CA ILE A 327 -24.34 16.38 -15.79
C ILE A 327 -24.64 15.92 -14.37
N THR A 328 -25.22 14.76 -14.28
CA THR A 328 -25.51 14.09 -13.01
C THR A 328 -25.29 12.58 -13.17
N CYS A 329 -25.31 11.83 -12.07
CA CYS A 329 -25.04 10.40 -12.07
C CYS A 329 -26.15 9.64 -11.32
N VAL A 330 -26.46 8.44 -11.74
CA VAL A 330 -27.39 7.55 -11.01
C VAL A 330 -26.64 6.89 -9.87
N THR A 331 -26.71 7.45 -8.66
CA THR A 331 -26.11 6.85 -7.47
C THR A 331 -27.06 5.88 -6.76
N SER A 332 -28.36 6.06 -6.95
CA SER A 332 -29.39 5.10 -6.55
C SER A 332 -30.61 5.19 -7.43
N PHE A 333 -31.33 4.08 -7.54
CA PHE A 333 -32.59 4.04 -8.22
C PHE A 333 -33.60 3.08 -7.55
N THR A 334 -34.88 3.33 -7.76
CA THR A 334 -35.95 2.38 -7.46
C THR A 334 -36.83 2.25 -8.69
N VAL A 335 -36.91 1.05 -9.25
CA VAL A 335 -37.83 0.68 -10.34
C VAL A 335 -39.06 0.03 -9.72
N LYS A 336 -40.24 0.56 -9.96
CA LYS A 336 -41.52 -0.07 -9.55
C LYS A 336 -42.13 -0.82 -10.72
N ILE A 337 -42.50 -2.07 -10.51
CA ILE A 337 -43.19 -2.89 -11.53
C ILE A 337 -44.57 -2.26 -11.83
N GLY A 338 -44.76 -1.84 -13.10
CA GLY A 338 -45.94 -1.11 -13.50
C GLY A 338 -46.09 0.32 -12.96
N GLY A 339 -45.00 0.87 -12.39
CA GLY A 339 -44.97 2.19 -11.76
C GLY A 339 -43.93 3.13 -12.33
N ARG A 340 -43.52 4.08 -11.50
CA ARG A 340 -42.47 5.07 -11.79
C ARG A 340 -41.10 4.53 -11.47
N GLN A 341 -40.08 5.16 -12.01
CA GLN A 341 -38.71 4.98 -11.62
C GLN A 341 -38.22 6.23 -10.87
N SER A 342 -37.75 6.06 -9.65
CA SER A 342 -37.06 7.10 -8.91
C SER A 342 -35.58 7.00 -9.18
N LEU A 343 -34.93 8.12 -9.51
CA LEU A 343 -33.49 8.25 -9.76
C LEU A 343 -32.92 9.29 -8.82
N LYS A 344 -31.76 9.04 -8.26
CA LYS A 344 -31.12 9.96 -7.34
C LYS A 344 -29.61 10.03 -7.58
N CYS A 345 -29.04 11.23 -7.45
CA CYS A 345 -27.61 11.49 -7.28
C CYS A 345 -27.40 12.17 -5.93
N VAL A 346 -26.60 11.56 -5.07
CA VAL A 346 -26.19 12.19 -3.80
C VAL A 346 -24.97 13.08 -4.01
N GLY A 347 -24.75 14.04 -3.12
CA GLY A 347 -23.56 14.87 -3.15
C GLY A 347 -23.57 15.96 -2.08
N LYS A 348 -22.39 16.45 -1.75
CA LYS A 348 -22.18 17.54 -0.80
C LYS A 348 -21.78 18.83 -1.52
N ASN A 349 -22.18 19.96 -0.96
CA ASN A 349 -21.76 21.26 -1.44
C ASN A 349 -20.32 21.54 -0.98
N PRO A 350 -19.34 21.72 -1.90
CA PRO A 350 -17.96 22.03 -1.52
C PRO A 350 -17.81 23.27 -0.65
N ARG A 351 -18.68 24.28 -0.87
CA ARG A 351 -18.64 25.52 -0.06
C ARG A 351 -19.14 25.31 1.36
N LEU A 352 -20.11 24.42 1.57
CA LEU A 352 -20.66 24.14 2.90
C LEU A 352 -19.79 23.17 3.70
N SER A 353 -19.02 22.33 3.06
CA SER A 353 -18.09 21.44 3.76
C SER A 353 -17.01 22.21 4.52
N GLN A 354 -16.69 23.44 4.07
CA GLN A 354 -15.77 24.35 4.73
C GLN A 354 -16.44 25.22 5.81
N ALA A 355 -17.77 25.27 5.83
CA ALA A 355 -18.54 26.09 6.78
C ALA A 355 -18.77 25.32 8.10
N LYS A 356 -17.70 25.12 8.88
CA LYS A 356 -17.83 24.60 10.26
C LYS A 356 -18.37 25.69 11.17
N SER A 357 -19.18 25.32 12.16
CA SER A 357 -19.61 26.26 13.20
C SER A 357 -18.40 26.86 13.93
N LYS A 358 -18.54 28.08 14.45
CA LYS A 358 -17.45 28.72 15.19
C LYS A 358 -17.04 27.88 16.42
N ASN A 359 -18.00 27.20 17.07
CA ASN A 359 -17.74 26.34 18.20
C ASN A 359 -16.96 25.07 17.78
N ASP A 360 -17.35 24.44 16.66
CA ASP A 360 -16.66 23.25 16.16
C ASP A 360 -15.22 23.58 15.74
N LYS A 361 -15.03 24.76 15.14
CA LYS A 361 -13.67 25.25 14.82
C LYS A 361 -12.84 25.49 16.08
N ASN A 362 -13.43 26.07 17.12
CA ASN A 362 -12.74 26.34 18.38
C ASN A 362 -12.39 25.02 19.11
N ILE A 363 -13.32 24.06 19.18
CA ILE A 363 -13.05 22.76 19.79
C ILE A 363 -12.02 21.97 19.00
N SER A 364 -12.14 21.92 17.67
CA SER A 364 -11.13 21.28 16.81
C SER A 364 -9.76 21.95 16.93
N GLY A 365 -9.73 23.29 17.00
CA GLY A 365 -8.50 24.05 17.22
C GLY A 365 -7.86 23.76 18.58
N LEU A 366 -8.66 23.64 19.63
CA LEU A 366 -8.18 23.32 20.99
C LEU A 366 -7.65 21.85 21.08
N LEU A 367 -8.35 20.90 20.47
CA LEU A 367 -7.90 19.52 20.38
C LEU A 367 -6.61 19.41 19.57
N ASN A 368 -6.52 20.11 18.43
CA ASN A 368 -5.29 20.16 17.64
C ASN A 368 -4.13 20.83 18.40
N GLN A 369 -4.38 21.87 19.22
CA GLN A 369 -3.35 22.46 20.06
C GLN A 369 -2.89 21.53 21.19
N ILE A 370 -3.78 20.75 21.78
CA ILE A 370 -3.43 19.75 22.79
C ILE A 370 -2.61 18.63 22.19
N GLU A 371 -2.98 18.14 21.01
CA GLU A 371 -2.21 17.13 20.28
C GLU A 371 -0.89 17.71 19.71
N ALA A 372 -0.92 18.92 19.19
CA ALA A 372 0.27 19.63 18.68
C ALA A 372 1.31 19.90 19.78
N GLY A 373 0.87 20.03 21.04
CA GLY A 373 1.76 20.20 22.19
C GLY A 373 2.51 18.93 22.62
N LYS A 374 2.11 17.75 22.16
CA LYS A 374 2.78 16.48 22.50
C LYS A 374 4.04 16.29 21.68
N ILE A 375 5.16 16.03 22.36
CA ILE A 375 6.40 15.59 21.73
C ILE A 375 6.35 14.08 21.63
N GLY A 376 6.29 13.55 20.42
CA GLY A 376 6.47 12.13 20.13
C GLY A 376 7.96 11.75 20.18
N ILE A 377 8.29 10.66 20.84
CA ILE A 377 9.63 10.07 20.80
C ILE A 377 9.47 8.64 20.32
N HIS A 378 10.03 8.34 19.18
CA HIS A 378 9.95 7.01 18.56
C HIS A 378 11.36 6.41 18.49
N THR A 379 11.53 5.23 19.06
CA THR A 379 12.83 4.55 19.12
C THR A 379 12.75 3.20 18.42
N PHE A 380 13.75 2.89 17.62
CA PHE A 380 13.85 1.71 16.79
C PHE A 380 15.21 1.03 16.96
N THR A 381 15.28 -0.27 16.68
CA THR A 381 16.52 -1.04 16.60
C THR A 381 16.53 -1.89 15.33
N ASN A 382 17.71 -2.17 14.78
CA ASN A 382 17.83 -3.02 13.59
C ASN A 382 17.50 -4.48 13.89
N ALA A 383 16.84 -5.12 12.92
CA ALA A 383 16.47 -6.55 12.96
C ALA A 383 17.32 -7.42 12.03
N SER A 384 18.23 -6.81 11.26
CA SER A 384 19.13 -7.46 10.32
C SER A 384 20.57 -7.04 10.55
N GLU A 385 21.50 -7.85 10.11
CA GLU A 385 22.94 -7.53 10.11
C GLU A 385 23.29 -6.73 8.86
N TYR A 386 24.30 -5.84 8.96
CA TYR A 386 24.82 -5.07 7.84
C TYR A 386 26.32 -5.29 7.70
N SER A 387 26.77 -5.53 6.47
CA SER A 387 28.18 -5.51 6.10
C SER A 387 28.51 -4.18 5.43
N ILE A 388 29.51 -3.47 5.94
CA ILE A 388 29.91 -2.15 5.50
C ILE A 388 31.26 -2.27 4.79
N GLY A 389 31.37 -1.74 3.59
CA GLY A 389 32.57 -1.71 2.77
C GLY A 389 32.68 -0.40 2.02
N GLU A 390 33.31 -0.42 0.84
CA GLU A 390 33.57 0.78 0.02
C GLU A 390 32.32 1.42 -0.62
N THR A 391 31.16 0.74 -0.56
CA THR A 391 29.89 1.27 -1.08
C THR A 391 29.00 1.72 0.06
N ASP A 392 28.16 2.73 -0.19
CA ASP A 392 27.20 3.22 0.78
C ASP A 392 26.17 2.15 1.14
N VAL A 393 26.05 1.87 2.43
CA VAL A 393 25.11 0.90 3.01
C VAL A 393 24.12 1.64 3.89
N ARG A 394 22.84 1.60 3.52
CA ARG A 394 21.77 2.20 4.32
C ARG A 394 21.50 1.34 5.56
N ILE A 395 21.83 1.86 6.73
CA ILE A 395 21.68 1.16 8.02
C ILE A 395 20.46 1.63 8.82
N ILE A 396 19.96 2.84 8.56
CA ILE A 396 18.79 3.42 9.22
C ILE A 396 17.89 3.99 8.15
N SER A 397 16.58 3.72 8.26
CA SER A 397 15.54 4.39 7.49
C SER A 397 14.30 4.52 8.35
N ILE A 398 13.85 5.74 8.61
CA ILE A 398 12.70 6.05 9.45
C ILE A 398 11.73 6.88 8.63
N GLU A 399 10.50 6.39 8.49
CA GLU A 399 9.38 7.15 7.94
C GLU A 399 8.68 7.91 9.06
N PHE A 400 8.36 9.16 8.82
CA PHE A 400 7.64 9.98 9.79
C PHE A 400 6.75 10.99 9.08
N ALA A 401 5.68 11.40 9.74
CA ALA A 401 4.76 12.39 9.23
C ALA A 401 4.39 13.38 10.34
N SER A 402 4.14 14.62 9.96
CA SER A 402 3.64 15.68 10.84
C SER A 402 2.44 16.36 10.21
N LYS A 403 1.49 16.80 11.02
CA LYS A 403 0.33 17.59 10.57
C LYS A 403 0.68 19.06 10.25
N GLU A 404 1.77 19.52 10.77
CA GLU A 404 2.21 20.93 10.67
C GLU A 404 3.69 20.97 10.28
N GLU A 405 4.13 22.12 9.76
CA GLU A 405 5.55 22.37 9.54
C GLU A 405 6.26 22.43 10.89
N ASN A 406 7.06 21.43 11.19
CA ASN A 406 7.73 21.23 12.47
C ASN A 406 9.20 20.92 12.30
N HIS A 407 9.92 20.98 13.43
CA HIS A 407 11.29 20.51 13.54
C HIS A 407 11.31 19.16 14.26
N ALA A 408 12.10 18.24 13.76
CA ALA A 408 12.36 16.97 14.42
C ALA A 408 13.85 16.84 14.77
N GLN A 409 14.16 15.94 15.67
CA GLN A 409 15.52 15.60 16.03
C GLN A 409 15.73 14.12 15.83
N PHE A 410 16.77 13.79 15.10
CA PHE A 410 17.24 12.42 14.96
C PHE A 410 18.42 12.19 15.89
N PHE A 411 18.41 11.06 16.58
CA PHE A 411 19.51 10.57 17.39
C PHE A 411 19.71 9.07 17.11
N GLY A 412 20.97 8.66 16.87
CA GLY A 412 21.31 7.27 16.62
C GLY A 412 22.60 6.86 17.33
N GLN A 413 22.67 5.61 17.72
CA GLN A 413 23.89 4.94 18.16
C GLN A 413 24.05 3.63 17.40
N VAL A 414 25.24 3.43 16.85
CA VAL A 414 25.57 2.25 16.06
C VAL A 414 26.86 1.65 16.61
N VAL A 415 26.82 0.37 16.96
CA VAL A 415 28.02 -0.39 17.29
C VAL A 415 28.52 -1.05 16.00
N VAL A 416 29.71 -0.67 15.58
CA VAL A 416 30.35 -1.19 14.37
C VAL A 416 31.56 -2.04 14.78
N ASP A 417 31.60 -3.29 14.34
CA ASP A 417 32.77 -4.17 14.49
C ASP A 417 33.63 -4.00 13.24
N VAL A 418 34.82 -3.44 13.42
CA VAL A 418 35.70 -2.97 12.34
C VAL A 418 36.86 -3.93 12.15
N ALA A 419 37.18 -4.28 10.92
CA ALA A 419 38.37 -4.95 10.47
C ALA A 419 39.16 -3.99 9.56
N ALA A 420 40.14 -3.30 10.11
CA ALA A 420 41.01 -2.39 9.36
C ALA A 420 42.08 -3.17 8.59
N ASP A 421 42.38 -2.72 7.38
CA ASP A 421 43.41 -3.35 6.55
C ASP A 421 44.79 -3.05 7.12
N PRO A 422 45.68 -4.06 7.21
CA PRO A 422 47.03 -3.85 7.76
C PRO A 422 47.85 -2.89 6.89
N ALA A 423 48.48 -1.93 7.53
CA ALA A 423 49.36 -0.96 6.86
C ALA A 423 50.81 -1.48 6.76
N ALA A 424 51.27 -1.67 5.54
CA ALA A 424 52.68 -2.02 5.32
C ALA A 424 53.57 -0.79 5.57
N ARG A 425 54.57 -0.96 6.42
CA ARG A 425 55.61 0.04 6.71
C ARG A 425 56.95 -0.47 6.25
N SER A 426 57.79 0.44 5.80
CA SER A 426 59.20 0.14 5.48
C SER A 426 60.09 1.22 6.05
N ALA A 427 61.20 0.80 6.61
CA ALA A 427 62.27 1.71 7.02
C ALA A 427 63.60 1.08 6.71
N ASN A 428 64.62 1.89 6.46
CA ASN A 428 65.98 1.40 6.34
C ASN A 428 66.64 1.42 7.72
N ALA A 429 66.95 0.24 8.27
CA ALA A 429 67.80 0.15 9.44
C ALA A 429 69.25 0.27 8.98
N SER A 430 69.92 1.34 9.37
CA SER A 430 71.35 1.54 9.09
C SER A 430 72.17 1.36 10.36
N GLY A 431 73.25 0.64 10.25
CA GLY A 431 74.25 0.43 11.33
C GLY A 431 75.63 0.25 10.75
N THR A 432 76.59 0.67 11.51
CA THR A 432 78.05 0.46 11.15
C THR A 432 78.54 -0.79 11.84
N ILE A 433 78.96 -1.78 11.07
CA ILE A 433 79.63 -2.98 11.60
C ILE A 433 81.09 -2.71 11.60
N VAL A 434 81.72 -2.70 12.78
CA VAL A 434 83.15 -2.59 12.92
C VAL A 434 83.74 -4.03 13.01
N ILE A 435 84.50 -4.37 12.02
CA ILE A 435 85.16 -5.69 11.97
C ILE A 435 86.63 -5.46 12.34
N PRO A 436 87.11 -5.94 13.52
CA PRO A 436 88.53 -5.87 13.88
C PRO A 436 89.31 -6.86 13.04
N PHE A 437 90.29 -6.37 12.26
CA PHE A 437 91.23 -7.19 11.53
C PHE A 437 92.55 -7.29 12.35
N PRO A 438 92.93 -8.48 12.72
CA PRO A 438 94.28 -8.64 13.29
C PRO A 438 95.34 -8.38 12.21
N SER A 439 96.30 -7.50 12.52
CA SER A 439 97.45 -7.22 11.64
C SER A 439 98.18 -8.53 11.32
N ALA A 440 98.28 -8.84 10.03
CA ALA A 440 98.89 -10.06 9.55
C ALA A 440 100.39 -10.14 9.95
N GLY A 441 100.67 -10.93 10.96
CA GLY A 441 101.98 -11.57 11.09
C GLY A 441 102.15 -12.59 9.97
N SER A 442 103.12 -12.40 9.15
CA SER A 442 103.52 -13.29 8.04
C SER A 442 103.54 -14.76 8.41
N GLY A 443 102.69 -15.56 7.78
CA GLY A 443 102.78 -17.03 7.93
C GLY A 443 101.70 -17.69 7.06
N ALA A 444 102.17 -18.21 5.93
CA ALA A 444 101.35 -18.97 5.00
C ALA A 444 100.81 -20.25 5.64
N ALA A 445 99.57 -20.58 5.33
CA ALA A 445 99.19 -21.96 5.02
C ALA A 445 97.73 -22.00 4.56
N GLU A 446 97.52 -22.70 3.49
CA GLU A 446 96.28 -23.06 2.80
C GLU A 446 95.32 -23.83 3.71
N GLY A 447 94.00 -23.71 3.41
CA GLY A 447 93.06 -24.68 3.96
C GLY A 447 91.61 -24.28 3.77
N ASN A 448 91.11 -24.63 2.66
CA ASN A 448 89.77 -25.01 2.12
C ASN A 448 88.59 -25.16 3.07
N ALA A 449 87.45 -24.65 2.58
CA ALA A 449 86.07 -25.14 2.60
C ALA A 449 85.31 -25.37 3.89
N GLY A 450 84.06 -24.89 3.82
CA GLY A 450 82.92 -25.46 4.58
C GLY A 450 81.81 -24.45 4.90
N MET A 451 80.84 -24.39 4.02
CA MET A 451 79.48 -23.91 4.35
C MET A 451 78.90 -24.77 5.47
N GLU A 452 78.23 -24.19 6.42
CA GLU A 452 76.92 -24.68 6.87
C GLU A 452 76.19 -23.70 7.80
N ASN A 453 74.90 -23.78 7.66
CA ASN A 453 73.86 -22.98 8.23
C ASN A 453 73.63 -23.09 9.73
N GLY A 454 73.03 -22.02 10.28
CA GLY A 454 71.96 -21.99 11.25
C GLY A 454 72.28 -22.10 12.73
N PRO A 455 71.22 -21.96 13.53
CA PRO A 455 70.82 -20.68 14.13
C PRO A 455 70.94 -20.72 15.66
N SER A 456 70.36 -19.71 16.26
CA SER A 456 69.92 -19.71 17.67
C SER A 456 70.80 -18.93 18.67
N GLY A 457 70.06 -18.03 19.26
CA GLY A 457 70.48 -17.13 20.32
C GLY A 457 70.93 -17.80 21.61
N THR A 458 71.60 -17.02 22.37
CA THR A 458 71.47 -17.04 23.84
C THR A 458 72.09 -15.76 24.39
N GLU A 459 71.43 -15.17 25.31
CA GLU A 459 71.92 -14.17 26.28
C GLU A 459 73.13 -14.67 26.98
N LEU A 460 74.09 -13.79 27.26
CA LEU A 460 75.02 -13.97 28.38
C LEU A 460 75.29 -12.63 29.05
N GLU A 461 75.14 -12.69 30.34
CA GLU A 461 75.35 -11.65 31.34
C GLU A 461 76.80 -11.13 31.41
N ALA A 462 76.85 -9.91 31.95
CA ALA A 462 78.06 -9.23 32.35
C ALA A 462 78.87 -10.00 33.44
N GLY A 463 80.13 -10.05 33.27
CA GLY A 463 81.07 -10.46 34.31
C GLY A 463 82.38 -9.68 34.18
N ASP A 464 82.65 -8.89 35.21
CA ASP A 464 83.86 -8.13 35.41
C ASP A 464 85.09 -9.07 35.49
N ALA A 465 86.20 -8.68 34.87
CA ALA A 465 87.55 -8.95 35.36
C ALA A 465 88.57 -8.08 34.65
N GLU A 466 89.32 -7.38 35.47
CA GLU A 466 90.50 -6.60 35.14
C GLU A 466 91.64 -7.43 34.63
N ASP A 467 92.46 -6.84 33.87
CA ASP A 467 93.92 -6.69 33.92
C ASP A 467 94.71 -7.14 32.67
N GLY A 468 95.43 -6.21 32.14
CA GLY A 468 96.78 -6.38 31.73
C GLY A 468 97.12 -6.72 30.29
N ALA A 469 97.58 -5.68 29.61
CA ALA A 469 98.75 -5.70 28.74
C ALA A 469 98.64 -6.01 27.24
N ALA A 470 99.32 -5.16 26.55
CA ALA A 470 99.92 -5.23 25.22
C ALA A 470 98.99 -4.90 24.04
N GLY A 471 99.25 -3.70 23.53
CA GLY A 471 98.66 -3.20 22.30
C GLY A 471 99.03 -4.07 21.10
N GLU A 472 97.98 -4.63 20.50
CA GLU A 472 97.92 -4.94 19.09
C GLU A 472 97.17 -3.86 18.40
N GLU A 473 97.80 -3.11 17.48
CA GLU A 473 97.12 -2.17 16.61
C GLU A 473 96.21 -2.99 15.69
N THR A 474 94.96 -3.03 16.01
CA THR A 474 93.92 -3.58 15.13
C THR A 474 93.46 -2.47 14.20
N THR A 475 93.52 -2.70 12.90
CA THR A 475 92.99 -1.80 11.93
C THR A 475 91.49 -2.16 11.76
N ASP A 476 90.63 -1.38 12.38
CA ASP A 476 89.16 -1.58 12.28
C ASP A 476 88.65 -1.16 10.89
N ILE A 477 87.98 -2.08 10.20
CA ILE A 477 87.26 -1.76 8.98
C ILE A 477 85.82 -1.53 9.35
N SER A 478 85.32 -0.30 9.17
CA SER A 478 83.91 0.08 9.35
C SER A 478 83.17 -0.11 8.06
N VAL A 479 82.14 -0.93 8.08
CA VAL A 479 81.23 -1.13 6.93
C VAL A 479 79.85 -0.66 7.33
N ASP A 480 79.36 0.36 6.61
CA ASP A 480 77.97 0.81 6.78
C ASP A 480 77.03 -0.15 6.08
N VAL A 481 76.15 -0.74 6.83
CA VAL A 481 75.16 -1.66 6.34
C VAL A 481 73.79 -1.00 6.44
N SER A 482 73.03 -0.91 5.34
CA SER A 482 71.61 -0.47 5.31
C SER A 482 70.75 -1.62 4.81
N LEU A 483 69.89 -2.08 5.69
CA LEU A 483 68.93 -3.16 5.39
C LEU A 483 67.50 -2.59 5.36
N PRO A 484 66.73 -2.82 4.26
CA PRO A 484 65.32 -2.49 4.27
C PRO A 484 64.57 -3.46 5.19
N VAL A 485 63.91 -2.92 6.19
CA VAL A 485 63.03 -3.67 7.10
C VAL A 485 61.61 -3.31 6.77
N THR A 486 60.81 -4.32 6.46
CA THR A 486 59.37 -4.16 6.25
C THR A 486 58.63 -4.84 7.40
N TRP A 487 57.65 -4.15 7.96
CA TRP A 487 56.73 -4.70 8.95
C TRP A 487 55.31 -4.27 8.67
N THR A 488 54.36 -4.94 9.25
CA THR A 488 52.93 -4.60 9.17
C THR A 488 52.54 -3.98 10.50
N GLU A 489 51.93 -2.80 10.46
CA GLU A 489 51.29 -2.17 11.60
C GLU A 489 49.78 -2.39 11.49
N ASP A 490 49.07 -2.32 12.62
CA ASP A 490 47.61 -2.27 12.64
C ASP A 490 47.14 -1.06 11.84
N GLY A 491 46.36 -1.31 10.81
CA GLY A 491 45.81 -0.27 9.96
C GLY A 491 44.69 0.52 10.64
N LYS A 492 44.18 1.48 9.93
CA LYS A 492 43.05 2.28 10.36
C LYS A 492 42.05 2.33 9.21
N ALA A 493 40.82 1.92 9.48
CA ALA A 493 39.70 2.10 8.57
C ALA A 493 39.10 3.49 8.71
N VAL A 494 38.59 4.05 7.60
CA VAL A 494 38.00 5.37 7.54
C VAL A 494 36.51 5.19 7.29
N CYS A 495 35.67 5.66 8.23
CA CYS A 495 34.21 5.54 8.15
C CYS A 495 33.59 6.88 7.77
N TYR A 496 32.74 6.85 6.74
CA TYR A 496 31.94 7.97 6.24
C TYR A 496 30.49 7.75 6.59
N VAL A 497 29.80 8.81 6.97
CA VAL A 497 28.38 8.83 7.29
C VAL A 497 27.66 9.82 6.38
N THR A 498 26.64 9.36 5.69
CA THR A 498 25.78 10.20 4.85
C THR A 498 24.35 10.19 5.37
N PHE A 499 23.73 11.34 5.45
CA PHE A 499 22.33 11.53 5.79
C PHE A 499 21.52 11.88 4.53
N GLU A 500 20.31 11.32 4.43
CA GLU A 500 19.34 11.69 3.39
C GLU A 500 17.99 12.04 4.01
N LEU A 501 17.33 13.03 3.45
CA LEU A 501 15.94 13.38 3.74
C LEU A 501 15.16 13.37 2.43
N ASN A 502 14.10 12.55 2.36
CA ASN A 502 13.24 12.42 1.17
C ASN A 502 14.06 12.14 -0.11
N ASN A 503 15.00 11.19 -0.04
CA ASN A 503 15.91 10.80 -1.12
C ASN A 503 16.87 11.91 -1.60
N ALA A 504 17.00 12.99 -0.84
CA ALA A 504 17.96 14.03 -1.10
C ALA A 504 19.10 13.97 -0.07
N GLU A 505 20.34 13.88 -0.55
CA GLU A 505 21.51 13.91 0.32
C GLU A 505 21.61 15.24 1.06
N ILE A 506 21.84 15.16 2.36
CA ILE A 506 22.04 16.34 3.21
C ILE A 506 23.51 16.73 3.18
N LEU A 507 23.77 17.98 2.77
CA LEU A 507 25.14 18.50 2.61
C LEU A 507 25.90 18.69 3.94
N LEU A 508 25.25 18.58 5.09
CA LEU A 508 25.90 18.60 6.39
C LEU A 508 26.40 17.19 6.71
N HIS A 509 27.67 16.97 6.50
CA HIS A 509 28.29 15.66 6.75
C HIS A 509 28.64 15.47 8.22
N HIS A 510 28.48 14.23 8.70
CA HIS A 510 29.09 13.81 9.97
C HIS A 510 30.62 13.86 9.84
N PRO A 511 31.39 14.20 10.90
CA PRO A 511 32.84 14.11 10.88
C PRO A 511 33.30 12.71 10.48
N VAL A 512 34.32 12.64 9.65
CA VAL A 512 34.93 11.36 9.24
C VAL A 512 35.60 10.71 10.45
N GLU A 513 35.22 9.49 10.73
CA GLU A 513 35.80 8.70 11.82
C GLU A 513 36.92 7.82 11.32
N THR A 514 37.97 7.66 12.15
CA THR A 514 39.10 6.81 11.83
C THR A 514 39.31 5.80 12.96
N TRP A 515 39.14 4.52 12.65
CA TRP A 515 39.13 3.43 13.64
C TRP A 515 40.17 2.38 13.39
N GLN A 516 40.67 1.78 14.47
CA GLN A 516 41.44 0.53 14.46
C GLN A 516 40.47 -0.65 14.45
N SER A 517 40.99 -1.86 14.19
CA SER A 517 40.21 -3.09 14.30
C SER A 517 39.61 -3.26 15.70
N GLY A 518 38.31 -3.62 15.77
CA GLY A 518 37.58 -3.82 17.01
C GLY A 518 36.21 -3.14 16.99
N LYS A 519 35.49 -3.16 18.12
CA LYS A 519 34.16 -2.57 18.25
C LYS A 519 34.23 -1.10 18.59
N HIS A 520 33.51 -0.29 17.79
CA HIS A 520 33.41 1.15 17.95
C HIS A 520 31.95 1.57 18.07
N ILE A 521 31.69 2.65 18.81
CA ILE A 521 30.36 3.23 18.94
C ILE A 521 30.32 4.54 18.14
N LEU A 522 29.47 4.57 17.13
CA LEU A 522 29.17 5.75 16.35
C LEU A 522 27.94 6.45 16.94
N SER A 523 28.06 7.70 17.33
CA SER A 523 26.94 8.50 17.81
C SER A 523 26.51 9.48 16.75
N LEU A 524 25.26 9.41 16.36
CA LEU A 524 24.66 10.20 15.28
C LEU A 524 23.66 11.20 15.86
N TYR A 525 23.68 12.42 15.37
CA TYR A 525 22.70 13.45 15.69
C TYR A 525 22.45 14.31 14.46
N TYR A 526 21.17 14.57 14.17
CA TYR A 526 20.79 15.49 13.11
C TYR A 526 19.49 16.24 13.46
N PRO A 527 19.46 17.58 13.44
CA PRO A 527 18.25 18.37 13.52
C PRO A 527 17.57 18.36 12.15
N ILE A 528 16.38 17.76 12.05
CA ILE A 528 15.62 17.68 10.80
C ILE A 528 14.79 18.96 10.67
N GLU A 529 15.13 19.75 9.67
CA GLU A 529 14.41 20.94 9.25
C GLU A 529 13.71 20.64 7.90
N ASN A 530 12.76 21.45 7.50
CA ASN A 530 12.04 21.33 6.22
C ASN A 530 11.19 20.04 6.11
N ILE A 531 10.55 19.64 7.20
CA ILE A 531 9.56 18.56 7.18
C ILE A 531 8.36 19.02 6.36
N VAL A 532 8.01 18.26 5.33
CA VAL A 532 6.81 18.55 4.55
C VAL A 532 5.59 18.06 5.32
N PRO A 533 4.63 18.94 5.68
CA PRO A 533 3.47 18.56 6.45
C PRO A 533 2.47 17.72 5.64
N ASN A 534 1.74 16.85 6.33
CA ASN A 534 0.68 16.01 5.79
C ASN A 534 1.10 14.97 4.72
N ILE A 535 2.39 14.71 4.60
CA ILE A 535 2.94 13.62 3.80
C ILE A 535 3.93 12.80 4.65
N THR A 536 4.28 11.63 4.19
CA THR A 536 5.34 10.83 4.78
C THR A 536 6.69 11.36 4.35
N ASN A 537 7.54 11.68 5.32
CA ASN A 537 8.93 12.02 5.11
C ASN A 537 9.80 10.81 5.48
N THR A 538 10.92 10.63 4.81
CA THR A 538 11.86 9.53 5.07
C THR A 538 13.24 10.10 5.41
N PHE A 539 13.78 9.71 6.57
CA PHE A 539 15.14 10.04 6.97
C PHE A 539 15.99 8.76 6.95
N SER A 540 17.09 8.80 6.21
CA SER A 540 17.99 7.64 6.04
C SER A 540 19.42 7.97 6.44
N VAL A 541 20.16 6.96 6.93
CA VAL A 541 21.58 7.05 7.27
C VAL A 541 22.33 5.93 6.55
N TYR A 542 23.40 6.33 5.88
CA TYR A 542 24.30 5.43 5.16
C TYR A 542 25.69 5.44 5.79
N LEU A 543 26.32 4.27 5.82
CA LEU A 543 27.71 4.11 6.20
C LEU A 543 28.52 3.54 5.02
N ARG A 544 29.74 4.05 4.89
CA ARG A 544 30.76 3.55 3.94
C ARG A 544 32.10 3.50 4.65
N MET A 545 32.91 2.51 4.34
CA MET A 545 34.22 2.33 4.96
C MET A 545 35.31 2.13 3.91
N GLU A 546 36.40 2.87 4.04
CA GLU A 546 37.62 2.73 3.23
C GLU A 546 38.74 2.20 4.11
N ASP A 547 39.75 1.57 3.50
CA ASP A 547 40.93 0.95 4.18
C ASP A 547 40.53 -0.11 5.24
N GLY A 548 39.41 -0.81 5.01
CA GLY A 548 38.89 -1.84 5.89
C GLY A 548 37.43 -2.16 5.62
N SER A 549 36.84 -2.94 6.49
CA SER A 549 35.43 -3.31 6.46
C SER A 549 34.81 -3.26 7.85
N GLY A 550 33.49 -3.17 7.91
CA GLY A 550 32.75 -3.15 9.17
C GLY A 550 31.52 -4.04 9.13
N SER A 551 31.03 -4.42 10.29
CA SER A 551 29.73 -5.09 10.43
C SER A 551 28.93 -4.48 11.59
N VAL A 552 27.61 -4.43 11.41
CA VAL A 552 26.65 -4.04 12.43
C VAL A 552 25.76 -5.24 12.70
N GLY A 553 25.80 -5.77 13.91
CA GLY A 553 25.01 -6.92 14.32
C GLY A 553 23.54 -6.58 14.58
N ILE A 554 22.70 -7.60 14.73
CA ILE A 554 21.30 -7.43 15.11
C ILE A 554 21.19 -6.79 16.49
N GLY A 555 20.45 -5.67 16.58
CA GLY A 555 20.30 -4.91 17.83
C GLY A 555 21.46 -3.96 18.15
N ASP A 556 22.51 -3.92 17.33
CA ASP A 556 23.68 -3.03 17.50
C ASP A 556 23.43 -1.60 16.95
N CYS A 557 22.28 -1.36 16.33
CA CYS A 557 21.84 -0.03 15.89
C CYS A 557 20.59 0.38 16.65
N ILE A 558 20.63 1.50 17.37
CA ILE A 558 19.48 2.12 18.01
C ILE A 558 19.32 3.51 17.40
N ALA A 559 18.13 3.80 16.91
CA ALA A 559 17.79 5.07 16.31
C ALA A 559 16.51 5.63 16.91
N SER A 560 16.46 6.90 17.19
CA SER A 560 15.25 7.59 17.63
C SER A 560 15.01 8.86 16.85
N ILE A 561 13.74 9.16 16.61
CA ILE A 561 13.29 10.42 16.07
C ILE A 561 12.27 11.02 17.04
N SER A 562 12.39 12.30 17.29
CA SER A 562 11.48 13.02 18.17
C SER A 562 11.06 14.34 17.55
N GLY A 563 9.78 14.68 17.70
CA GLY A 563 9.22 15.93 17.21
C GLY A 563 7.83 16.19 17.76
N GLN A 564 7.36 17.40 17.61
CA GLN A 564 6.04 17.81 18.09
C GLN A 564 4.96 17.36 17.10
N ALA A 565 3.86 16.81 17.60
CA ALA A 565 2.72 16.34 16.80
C ALA A 565 3.13 15.43 15.63
N MET A 566 4.08 14.53 15.87
CA MET A 566 4.70 13.67 14.86
C MET A 566 4.43 12.19 15.18
N ALA A 567 4.26 11.40 14.16
CA ALA A 567 4.27 9.95 14.22
C ALA A 567 5.40 9.40 13.34
N ALA A 568 6.00 8.30 13.74
CA ALA A 568 7.09 7.67 12.99
C ALA A 568 7.02 6.15 13.02
N ALA A 569 7.53 5.53 11.96
CA ALA A 569 7.67 4.09 11.84
C ALA A 569 9.03 3.73 11.24
N ALA A 570 9.51 2.53 11.52
CA ALA A 570 10.65 2.00 10.81
C ALA A 570 10.28 1.71 9.36
N ALA A 571 11.11 2.16 8.44
CA ALA A 571 11.01 1.81 7.04
C ALA A 571 11.98 0.67 6.72
N TRP A 572 11.68 -0.07 5.67
CA TRP A 572 12.57 -1.11 5.21
C TRP A 572 13.65 -0.54 4.30
N ASP A 573 14.89 -1.05 4.45
CA ASP A 573 16.07 -0.52 3.78
C ASP A 573 16.24 -0.94 2.30
N GLY A 574 15.31 -1.72 1.78
CA GLY A 574 15.37 -2.18 0.40
C GLY A 574 16.35 -3.33 0.14
N ARG A 575 16.91 -3.93 1.17
CA ARG A 575 17.85 -5.04 1.04
C ARG A 575 17.26 -6.33 1.57
N ILE A 576 16.82 -7.18 0.66
CA ILE A 576 16.58 -8.59 0.96
C ILE A 576 17.36 -9.40 -0.05
N ASP A 577 18.12 -10.34 0.46
CA ASP A 577 18.51 -11.49 -0.33
C ASP A 577 17.32 -12.46 -0.36
N ILE A 578 16.69 -12.55 -1.51
CA ILE A 578 15.50 -13.36 -1.68
C ILE A 578 15.80 -14.84 -1.49
N GLU A 579 17.00 -15.29 -1.83
CA GLU A 579 17.39 -16.69 -1.70
C GLU A 579 17.56 -17.08 -0.23
N GLU A 580 17.97 -16.15 0.63
CA GLU A 580 18.17 -16.36 2.05
C GLU A 580 16.96 -15.98 2.92
N SER A 581 15.99 -15.26 2.37
CA SER A 581 14.84 -14.78 3.13
C SER A 581 13.82 -15.88 3.39
N THR A 582 13.68 -16.26 4.67
CA THR A 582 12.65 -17.22 5.11
C THR A 582 11.22 -16.72 4.82
N ALA A 583 11.02 -15.40 4.75
CA ALA A 583 9.75 -14.78 4.43
C ALA A 583 9.32 -15.03 2.98
N LEU A 584 10.23 -14.78 2.05
CA LEU A 584 9.98 -15.02 0.62
C LEU A 584 9.84 -16.51 0.33
N PHE A 585 10.58 -17.36 1.03
CA PHE A 585 10.38 -18.80 0.99
C PHE A 585 8.99 -19.19 1.50
N GLY A 586 8.50 -18.57 2.55
CA GLY A 586 7.14 -18.73 3.07
C GLY A 586 6.07 -18.32 2.06
N ILE A 587 6.24 -17.18 1.38
CA ILE A 587 5.34 -16.72 0.32
C ILE A 587 5.32 -17.74 -0.83
N ARG A 588 6.47 -18.16 -1.33
CA ARG A 588 6.58 -19.15 -2.40
C ARG A 588 5.93 -20.47 -2.02
N SER A 589 6.17 -20.95 -0.80
CA SER A 589 5.58 -22.18 -0.27
C SER A 589 4.06 -22.04 -0.12
N GLY A 590 3.58 -20.87 0.31
CA GLY A 590 2.15 -20.56 0.41
C GLY A 590 1.47 -20.52 -0.96
N LEU A 591 2.10 -19.95 -1.98
CA LEU A 591 1.61 -19.95 -3.35
C LEU A 591 1.53 -21.37 -3.92
N LYS A 592 2.55 -22.20 -3.70
CA LYS A 592 2.55 -23.62 -4.09
C LYS A 592 1.46 -24.42 -3.37
N ALA A 593 1.26 -24.21 -2.07
CA ALA A 593 0.22 -24.86 -1.30
C ALA A 593 -1.20 -24.52 -1.80
N LYS A 594 -1.38 -23.37 -2.46
CA LYS A 594 -2.62 -22.95 -3.13
C LYS A 594 -2.74 -23.47 -4.56
N GLY A 595 -1.85 -24.37 -5.01
CA GLY A 595 -1.89 -24.98 -6.34
C GLY A 595 -1.36 -24.11 -7.47
N ILE A 596 -0.63 -23.05 -7.16
CA ILE A 596 0.01 -22.19 -8.15
C ILE A 596 1.26 -22.90 -8.69
N SER A 597 1.44 -22.92 -10.01
CA SER A 597 2.59 -23.56 -10.65
C SER A 597 3.91 -22.93 -10.24
N ASP A 598 5.00 -23.70 -10.26
CA ASP A 598 6.35 -23.19 -9.95
C ASP A 598 6.76 -21.99 -10.80
N THR A 599 6.36 -21.96 -12.07
CA THR A 599 6.63 -20.85 -12.99
C THR A 599 5.94 -19.57 -12.52
N ILE A 600 4.63 -19.64 -12.25
CA ILE A 600 3.85 -18.49 -11.77
C ILE A 600 4.34 -18.04 -10.39
N ALA A 601 4.70 -18.98 -9.51
CA ALA A 601 5.27 -18.65 -8.22
C ALA A 601 6.61 -17.91 -8.35
N THR A 602 7.43 -18.28 -9.32
CA THR A 602 8.72 -17.63 -9.61
C THR A 602 8.51 -16.24 -10.21
N GLU A 603 7.60 -16.10 -11.17
CA GLU A 603 7.23 -14.79 -11.75
C GLU A 603 6.63 -13.86 -10.69
N THR A 604 5.79 -14.38 -9.80
CA THR A 604 5.24 -13.64 -8.66
C THR A 604 6.34 -13.21 -7.71
N MET A 605 7.35 -14.07 -7.47
CA MET A 605 8.51 -13.74 -6.65
C MET A 605 9.37 -12.65 -7.29
N GLU A 606 9.54 -12.65 -8.61
CA GLU A 606 10.25 -11.57 -9.32
C GLU A 606 9.48 -10.24 -9.25
N LEU A 607 8.14 -10.28 -9.34
CA LEU A 607 7.27 -9.13 -9.11
C LEU A 607 7.37 -8.64 -7.66
N VAL A 608 7.32 -9.55 -6.70
CA VAL A 608 7.54 -9.26 -5.29
C VAL A 608 8.92 -8.64 -5.10
N GLN A 609 9.95 -9.13 -5.78
CA GLN A 609 11.30 -8.56 -5.70
C GLN A 609 11.39 -7.12 -6.20
N ARG A 610 10.60 -6.74 -7.21
CA ARG A 610 10.54 -5.35 -7.70
C ARG A 610 9.80 -4.42 -6.74
N SER A 611 8.80 -4.95 -6.05
CA SER A 611 7.94 -4.20 -5.13
C SER A 611 8.08 -4.67 -3.68
N TYR A 612 9.12 -5.43 -3.35
CA TYR A 612 9.22 -6.07 -2.05
C TYR A 612 9.38 -5.10 -0.89
N THR A 613 9.96 -3.92 -1.13
CA THR A 613 9.96 -2.81 -0.18
C THR A 613 8.56 -2.56 0.35
N ASP A 614 7.60 -2.53 -0.57
CA ASP A 614 6.22 -2.21 -0.27
C ASP A 614 5.55 -3.33 0.52
N ILE A 615 5.83 -4.58 0.13
CA ILE A 615 5.16 -5.76 0.66
C ILE A 615 5.76 -6.19 2.00
N LEU A 616 7.07 -6.16 2.13
CA LEU A 616 7.74 -6.67 3.32
C LEU A 616 7.83 -5.63 4.44
N ALA A 617 7.81 -4.36 4.11
CA ALA A 617 7.65 -3.30 5.09
C ALA A 617 6.30 -3.39 5.84
N ALA A 618 5.29 -3.99 5.21
CA ALA A 618 3.99 -4.24 5.84
C ALA A 618 3.98 -5.40 6.84
N LYS A 619 5.05 -6.21 6.91
CA LYS A 619 5.13 -7.36 7.83
C LYS A 619 6.17 -7.11 8.91
N PRO A 620 5.78 -6.69 10.12
CA PRO A 620 6.72 -6.52 11.24
C PRO A 620 7.50 -7.81 11.51
N GLY A 621 8.83 -7.68 11.61
CA GLY A 621 9.72 -8.80 11.93
C GLY A 621 10.17 -9.65 10.74
N ILE A 622 9.75 -9.31 9.49
CA ILE A 622 10.22 -10.00 8.29
C ILE A 622 10.96 -9.00 7.40
N GLY A 623 12.27 -9.06 7.37
CA GLY A 623 13.13 -8.13 6.64
C GLY A 623 12.98 -6.68 7.09
N ALA A 624 12.25 -6.44 8.18
CA ALA A 624 12.15 -5.12 8.76
C ALA A 624 13.53 -4.71 9.24
N PHE A 625 14.00 -3.67 8.66
CA PHE A 625 15.27 -3.07 8.97
C PHE A 625 15.32 -2.52 10.41
N CYS A 626 14.25 -1.88 10.88
CA CYS A 626 14.09 -1.51 12.28
C CYS A 626 12.73 -1.92 12.82
N ARG A 627 12.65 -2.17 14.10
CA ARG A 627 11.41 -2.44 14.82
C ARG A 627 11.28 -1.51 16.02
N PRO A 628 10.03 -1.17 16.43
CA PRO A 628 9.82 -0.37 17.63
C PRO A 628 10.44 -1.03 18.86
N VAL A 629 11.10 -0.24 19.68
CA VAL A 629 11.58 -0.65 21.02
C VAL A 629 10.60 -0.11 22.03
N THR A 630 9.92 -0.99 22.76
CA THR A 630 9.07 -0.59 23.87
C THR A 630 9.98 -0.23 25.04
N LEU A 631 10.02 1.02 25.43
CA LEU A 631 10.75 1.45 26.61
C LEU A 631 9.99 1.00 27.87
N PRO A 632 10.66 0.44 28.88
CA PRO A 632 10.02 0.12 30.14
C PRO A 632 9.44 1.39 30.77
N GLY A 633 8.11 1.46 30.93
CA GLY A 633 7.42 2.59 31.52
C GLY A 633 6.57 3.43 30.59
N SER A 634 6.47 3.08 29.28
CA SER A 634 5.53 3.74 28.35
C SER A 634 4.12 3.13 28.38
N ASP A 635 3.90 2.09 29.19
CA ASP A 635 2.57 1.55 29.45
C ASP A 635 1.85 2.49 30.43
N GLY A 636 1.30 3.55 29.87
CA GLY A 636 0.29 4.38 30.52
C GLY A 636 -1.01 3.58 30.63
N THR A 637 -1.02 2.59 31.52
CA THR A 637 -2.26 2.06 32.04
C THR A 637 -2.62 2.85 33.27
N GLU A 638 -3.49 3.83 33.07
CA GLU A 638 -4.66 4.10 33.90
C GLU A 638 -5.66 4.90 33.11
#